data_06a26126b6b90a4d7572431ccc3ee72d
#
_entry.id   06a26126b6b90a4d7572431ccc3ee72d
#
_cell.length_a   1.000
_cell.length_b   1.000
_cell.length_c   1.000
_cell.angle_alpha   90.00
_cell.angle_beta   90.00
_cell.angle_gamma   90.00
#
_symmetry.space_group_name_H-M   'P 1'
#
loop_
_entity.id
_entity.type
_entity.pdbx_description
1 polymer ?
#
loop_
_entity_poly.entity_id
_entity_poly.type
_entity_poly.pdbx_seq_one_letter_code
_entity_poly.pdbx_strand_id
1 'polypeptide(L)'
;MRYQSVLQHSEEDCGAACLATVAKHYGRTFAIGRMREAVGTGSRGTSLLGLRRGAESLGFNVRQVKATSQFLDRLHQAPLPAIIHWKGNHWIVLYGQKGKTYVIADPSVGIRYLTRPELMAGWSNGIMLLLEPDDSRFYQQPDDQLRGFGRFLQRVLPYRWILAQAIALNITIGLLSLASPLMMQLLTDDVLVRGDTQLLTTVAIGVIVMGLVQNAIGLVQSHLIGYFGQRLQLGLILEYGRKLLHLPLSYFEGRRSGEVVSRIADVDVINHLVSQIVLGLPSEFFIALVSLGFMLFYSYQLTLASLAAFVIIILVDLLFLPALRQKTRNLIVLGTENQGFLVETFRGVQVLKTTQATPQAWQEYQSNYGRLAGLGWSTMKLGLYSSTITSILSTSTNIALLWLGSYLVINHTLSIGQLLAYHGMSGNFLGFLSSAIGLVDELITAQVVIQRLTEVIDATPEDAKDGKKPWVEISSHVDIICTQLNFHHAGRVDLLQEFCLTIPGGQITALIGPSGCGKSTLAKLIAGLYSLQSGNIRYGLYNQHDLSLDCLRQQVVLVPQEPHFWSRSILDNFRFSYPNVTFECIVQACKMVGADEFISQLPDKYQTVLGEFGANLSGGQKQRLAIARAIITDPPILILDESTGALDPMSEMQVLDQLLCHRRGKTTILISHRPSVIGRSDWIAMLENGNLIIQGTPKELGYQAGHHLDFLGVVAPSTNGKTHQLVTTAIPVGNGGKHHD
;
A
#
# COMPACT_ATOMS: atom_id res chain seq x y z
N MET A 1 -26.89 -21.88 0.65
CA MET A 1 -25.84 -21.04 0.07
C MET A 1 -24.83 -20.70 1.15
N ARG A 2 -23.54 -20.81 0.87
CA ARG A 2 -22.48 -20.43 1.82
C ARG A 2 -22.29 -18.91 1.69
N TYR A 3 -22.45 -18.14 2.76
CA TYR A 3 -22.21 -16.70 2.75
C TYR A 3 -20.76 -16.42 2.39
N GLN A 4 -20.51 -15.55 1.42
CA GLN A 4 -19.20 -15.16 0.97
C GLN A 4 -18.71 -13.95 1.77
N SER A 5 -17.40 -13.80 1.96
CA SER A 5 -16.79 -12.61 2.52
C SER A 5 -15.41 -12.41 1.89
N VAL A 6 -15.14 -11.20 1.45
CA VAL A 6 -13.83 -10.75 1.03
C VAL A 6 -13.39 -9.72 2.07
N LEU A 7 -12.19 -9.88 2.58
CA LEU A 7 -11.71 -9.09 3.69
C LEU A 7 -10.85 -7.93 3.16
N GLN A 8 -10.98 -6.76 3.76
CA GLN A 8 -10.21 -5.57 3.38
C GLN A 8 -8.69 -5.75 3.65
N HIS A 9 -7.87 -5.03 2.88
CA HIS A 9 -6.42 -5.01 3.02
C HIS A 9 -5.92 -3.78 3.82
N SER A 10 -6.69 -2.69 3.82
CA SER A 10 -6.50 -1.47 4.62
C SER A 10 -7.84 -0.97 5.13
N GLU A 11 -7.85 0.00 6.05
CA GLU A 11 -9.09 0.61 6.57
C GLU A 11 -9.94 1.24 5.48
N GLU A 12 -9.30 1.84 4.49
CA GLU A 12 -9.94 2.55 3.40
C GLU A 12 -10.65 1.62 2.41
N ASP A 13 -10.30 0.33 2.40
CA ASP A 13 -10.77 -0.64 1.40
C ASP A 13 -12.15 -1.23 1.70
N CYS A 14 -12.82 -0.83 2.77
CA CYS A 14 -14.10 -1.42 3.18
C CYS A 14 -15.14 -1.44 2.05
N GLY A 15 -15.27 -0.34 1.29
CA GLY A 15 -16.17 -0.26 0.15
C GLY A 15 -15.79 -1.18 -1.01
N ALA A 16 -14.50 -1.21 -1.37
CA ALA A 16 -13.96 -2.08 -2.40
C ALA A 16 -14.14 -3.57 -2.05
N ALA A 17 -13.88 -3.94 -0.79
CA ALA A 17 -14.05 -5.30 -0.28
C ALA A 17 -15.53 -5.71 -0.21
N CYS A 18 -16.44 -4.77 0.10
CA CYS A 18 -17.89 -5.01 0.01
C CYS A 18 -18.32 -5.33 -1.41
N LEU A 19 -17.87 -4.55 -2.39
CA LEU A 19 -18.21 -4.78 -3.78
C LEU A 19 -17.62 -6.10 -4.29
N ALA A 20 -16.38 -6.43 -3.91
CA ALA A 20 -15.78 -7.74 -4.20
C ALA A 20 -16.56 -8.90 -3.56
N THR A 21 -17.08 -8.69 -2.35
CA THR A 21 -17.93 -9.67 -1.65
C THR A 21 -19.23 -9.93 -2.40
N VAL A 22 -19.89 -8.86 -2.87
CA VAL A 22 -21.11 -8.96 -3.67
C VAL A 22 -20.83 -9.65 -5.01
N ALA A 23 -19.76 -9.25 -5.71
CA ALA A 23 -19.37 -9.88 -6.96
C ALA A 23 -19.09 -11.40 -6.79
N LYS A 24 -18.42 -11.78 -5.70
CA LYS A 24 -18.14 -13.18 -5.36
C LYS A 24 -19.41 -13.97 -5.06
N HIS A 25 -20.41 -13.33 -4.47
CA HIS A 25 -21.73 -13.96 -4.27
C HIS A 25 -22.38 -14.34 -5.59
N TYR A 26 -22.26 -13.50 -6.62
CA TYR A 26 -22.76 -13.75 -7.98
C TYR A 26 -21.78 -14.57 -8.85
N GLY A 27 -20.75 -15.18 -8.24
CA GLY A 27 -19.87 -16.15 -8.92
C GLY A 27 -18.68 -15.54 -9.66
N ARG A 28 -18.39 -14.24 -9.48
CA ARG A 28 -17.20 -13.59 -10.05
C ARG A 28 -16.24 -13.18 -8.95
N THR A 29 -14.94 -13.43 -9.16
CA THR A 29 -13.88 -13.08 -8.23
C THR A 29 -13.04 -11.95 -8.80
N PHE A 30 -13.00 -10.83 -8.07
CA PHE A 30 -12.20 -9.67 -8.44
C PHE A 30 -11.19 -9.35 -7.34
N ALA A 31 -9.99 -8.95 -7.75
CA ALA A 31 -8.95 -8.48 -6.83
C ALA A 31 -9.36 -7.16 -6.15
N ILE A 32 -9.02 -6.99 -4.88
CA ILE A 32 -9.36 -5.76 -4.13
C ILE A 32 -8.75 -4.52 -4.80
N GLY A 33 -7.52 -4.63 -5.34
CA GLY A 33 -6.87 -3.53 -6.06
C GLY A 33 -7.70 -3.03 -7.25
N ARG A 34 -8.24 -3.95 -8.06
CA ARG A 34 -9.14 -3.62 -9.17
C ARG A 34 -10.44 -2.98 -8.69
N MET A 35 -11.01 -3.52 -7.60
CA MET A 35 -12.20 -2.93 -6.99
C MET A 35 -11.92 -1.52 -6.47
N ARG A 36 -10.77 -1.32 -5.82
CA ARG A 36 -10.31 -0.03 -5.30
C ARG A 36 -10.21 1.03 -6.41
N GLU A 37 -9.65 0.67 -7.55
CA GLU A 37 -9.58 1.54 -8.72
C GLU A 37 -10.98 1.84 -9.27
N ALA A 38 -11.81 0.82 -9.45
CA ALA A 38 -13.16 0.99 -9.99
C ALA A 38 -14.03 1.91 -9.12
N VAL A 39 -14.02 1.72 -7.78
CA VAL A 39 -14.81 2.55 -6.86
C VAL A 39 -14.13 3.86 -6.47
N GLY A 40 -12.89 4.07 -6.89
CA GLY A 40 -12.12 5.26 -6.58
C GLY A 40 -11.86 5.45 -5.08
N THR A 41 -11.41 4.38 -4.40
CA THR A 41 -11.02 4.46 -2.98
C THR A 41 -9.81 5.36 -2.83
N GLY A 42 -9.96 6.43 -2.05
CA GLY A 42 -8.88 7.35 -1.69
C GLY A 42 -8.42 7.16 -0.24
N SER A 43 -7.52 8.04 0.22
CA SER A 43 -7.01 8.04 1.61
C SER A 43 -8.08 8.27 2.69
N ARG A 44 -9.28 8.71 2.30
CA ARG A 44 -10.46 8.89 3.18
C ARG A 44 -11.49 7.77 3.03
N GLY A 45 -11.13 6.67 2.37
CA GLY A 45 -12.04 5.56 2.08
C GLY A 45 -12.84 5.75 0.79
N THR A 46 -13.95 5.04 0.66
CA THR A 46 -14.79 4.99 -0.54
C THR A 46 -16.08 5.77 -0.33
N SER A 47 -16.38 6.70 -1.23
CA SER A 47 -17.64 7.45 -1.23
C SER A 47 -18.79 6.61 -1.80
N LEU A 48 -20.06 6.99 -1.45
CA LEU A 48 -21.24 6.35 -2.02
C LEU A 48 -21.30 6.50 -3.55
N LEU A 49 -20.90 7.67 -4.07
CA LEU A 49 -20.82 7.92 -5.52
C LEU A 49 -19.77 7.02 -6.17
N GLY A 50 -18.61 6.86 -5.54
CA GLY A 50 -17.54 5.97 -6.01
C GLY A 50 -18.02 4.51 -6.06
N LEU A 51 -18.68 4.02 -4.99
CA LEU A 51 -19.28 2.69 -4.97
C LEU A 51 -20.29 2.48 -6.11
N ARG A 52 -21.17 3.45 -6.33
CA ARG A 52 -22.14 3.39 -7.43
C ARG A 52 -21.43 3.30 -8.78
N ARG A 53 -20.56 4.27 -9.11
CA ARG A 53 -19.84 4.31 -10.41
C ARG A 53 -18.99 3.05 -10.64
N GLY A 54 -18.30 2.60 -9.59
CA GLY A 54 -17.50 1.39 -9.67
C GLY A 54 -18.34 0.13 -9.90
N ALA A 55 -19.48 0.01 -9.24
CA ALA A 55 -20.38 -1.10 -9.47
C ALA A 55 -21.00 -1.06 -10.88
N GLU A 56 -21.42 0.13 -11.36
CA GLU A 56 -21.92 0.33 -12.73
C GLU A 56 -20.87 -0.02 -13.79
N SER A 57 -19.59 0.37 -13.58
CA SER A 57 -18.48 0.04 -14.50
C SER A 57 -18.19 -1.45 -14.58
N LEU A 58 -18.47 -2.20 -13.50
CA LEU A 58 -18.33 -3.65 -13.44
C LEU A 58 -19.54 -4.41 -13.98
N GLY A 59 -20.58 -3.69 -14.43
CA GLY A 59 -21.76 -4.28 -15.03
C GLY A 59 -22.89 -4.59 -14.04
N PHE A 60 -22.94 -3.91 -12.88
CA PHE A 60 -24.12 -3.96 -12.02
C PHE A 60 -25.11 -2.87 -12.38
N ASN A 61 -26.41 -3.16 -12.26
CA ASN A 61 -27.46 -2.18 -12.16
C ASN A 61 -27.55 -1.73 -10.70
N VAL A 62 -27.41 -0.43 -10.45
CA VAL A 62 -27.22 0.08 -9.09
C VAL A 62 -28.31 1.06 -8.71
N ARG A 63 -28.90 0.87 -7.51
CA ARG A 63 -29.88 1.79 -6.92
C ARG A 63 -29.43 2.24 -5.54
N GLN A 64 -29.32 3.55 -5.34
CA GLN A 64 -29.06 4.14 -4.04
C GLN A 64 -30.40 4.40 -3.35
N VAL A 65 -30.57 3.89 -2.13
CA VAL A 65 -31.77 4.06 -1.35
C VAL A 65 -31.47 4.50 0.08
N LYS A 66 -32.39 5.26 0.67
CA LYS A 66 -32.38 5.56 2.10
C LYS A 66 -33.51 4.77 2.73
N ALA A 67 -33.17 3.68 3.41
CA ALA A 67 -34.11 2.77 4.04
C ALA A 67 -34.54 3.26 5.42
N THR A 68 -35.79 3.02 5.77
CA THR A 68 -36.33 3.24 7.13
C THR A 68 -36.30 1.93 7.92
N SER A 69 -36.52 2.00 9.25
CA SER A 69 -36.59 0.80 10.10
C SER A 69 -37.68 -0.22 9.66
N GLN A 70 -38.77 0.26 9.02
CA GLN A 70 -39.84 -0.57 8.46
C GLN A 70 -39.41 -1.38 7.24
N PHE A 71 -38.34 -0.94 6.54
CA PHE A 71 -37.78 -1.66 5.39
C PHE A 71 -37.24 -3.03 5.77
N LEU A 72 -36.74 -3.20 7.00
CA LEU A 72 -36.24 -4.49 7.48
C LEU A 72 -37.32 -5.57 7.51
N ASP A 73 -38.60 -5.19 7.66
CA ASP A 73 -39.74 -6.14 7.67
C ASP A 73 -40.06 -6.64 6.25
N ARG A 74 -39.61 -5.89 5.21
CA ARG A 74 -39.79 -6.22 3.78
C ARG A 74 -38.46 -6.52 3.07
N LEU A 75 -37.42 -6.84 3.83
CA LEU A 75 -36.05 -7.05 3.30
C LEU A 75 -36.00 -8.17 2.24
N HIS A 76 -36.90 -9.14 2.30
CA HIS A 76 -37.00 -10.23 1.32
C HIS A 76 -37.47 -9.77 -0.09
N GLN A 77 -37.97 -8.53 -0.23
CA GLN A 77 -38.37 -7.94 -1.51
C GLN A 77 -37.23 -7.16 -2.18
N ALA A 78 -36.11 -6.98 -1.47
CA ALA A 78 -34.92 -6.27 -1.99
C ALA A 78 -33.92 -7.23 -2.65
N PRO A 79 -33.21 -6.81 -3.71
CA PRO A 79 -32.08 -7.56 -4.23
C PRO A 79 -30.97 -7.62 -3.19
N LEU A 80 -30.65 -8.83 -2.76
CA LEU A 80 -29.61 -9.09 -1.77
C LEU A 80 -28.54 -10.00 -2.38
N PRO A 81 -27.27 -9.85 -1.99
CA PRO A 81 -26.75 -8.99 -0.93
C PRO A 81 -26.65 -7.51 -1.32
N ALA A 82 -26.84 -6.62 -0.33
CA ALA A 82 -26.75 -5.17 -0.50
C ALA A 82 -25.65 -4.58 0.36
N ILE A 83 -25.04 -3.47 -0.10
CA ILE A 83 -24.02 -2.75 0.67
C ILE A 83 -24.69 -1.67 1.52
N ILE A 84 -24.40 -1.62 2.82
CA ILE A 84 -24.95 -0.63 3.75
C ILE A 84 -23.84 0.17 4.44
N HIS A 85 -24.12 1.45 4.74
CA HIS A 85 -23.21 2.34 5.43
C HIS A 85 -23.33 2.16 6.94
N TRP A 86 -22.24 1.80 7.59
CA TRP A 86 -22.18 1.33 8.96
C TRP A 86 -21.45 2.32 9.86
N LYS A 87 -22.03 2.67 11.00
CA LYS A 87 -21.47 3.55 12.03
C LYS A 87 -20.92 4.89 11.52
N GLY A 88 -21.39 5.35 10.36
CA GLY A 88 -21.02 6.66 9.80
C GLY A 88 -19.69 6.71 9.00
N ASN A 89 -18.85 5.68 9.06
CA ASN A 89 -17.53 5.69 8.42
C ASN A 89 -17.11 4.35 7.78
N HIS A 90 -17.96 3.34 7.81
CA HIS A 90 -17.62 1.99 7.34
C HIS A 90 -18.68 1.44 6.38
N TRP A 91 -18.31 0.51 5.50
CA TRP A 91 -19.21 -0.19 4.60
C TRP A 91 -19.22 -1.68 4.94
N ILE A 92 -20.42 -2.29 4.96
CA ILE A 92 -20.60 -3.71 5.17
C ILE A 92 -21.64 -4.26 4.19
N VAL A 93 -21.67 -5.58 4.00
CA VAL A 93 -22.63 -6.27 3.13
C VAL A 93 -23.73 -6.91 3.96
N LEU A 94 -24.97 -6.62 3.66
CA LEU A 94 -26.16 -7.23 4.26
C LEU A 94 -26.69 -8.34 3.37
N TYR A 95 -26.65 -9.58 3.86
CA TYR A 95 -27.17 -10.77 3.16
C TYR A 95 -28.64 -11.04 3.37
N GLY A 96 -29.21 -10.53 4.45
CA GLY A 96 -30.61 -10.76 4.78
C GLY A 96 -30.82 -11.29 6.20
N GLN A 97 -32.00 -11.85 6.45
CA GLN A 97 -32.37 -12.37 7.77
C GLN A 97 -32.30 -13.90 7.79
N LYS A 98 -31.75 -14.46 8.86
CA LYS A 98 -31.76 -15.90 9.15
C LYS A 98 -32.35 -16.13 10.54
N GLY A 99 -33.58 -16.58 10.59
CA GLY A 99 -34.33 -16.72 11.85
C GLY A 99 -34.51 -15.35 12.53
N LYS A 100 -34.02 -15.19 13.75
CA LYS A 100 -34.12 -13.93 14.52
C LYS A 100 -32.90 -12.97 14.32
N THR A 101 -31.90 -13.37 13.54
CA THR A 101 -30.68 -12.60 13.32
C THR A 101 -30.50 -12.19 11.87
N TYR A 102 -29.80 -11.08 11.65
CA TYR A 102 -29.39 -10.58 10.35
C TYR A 102 -27.96 -11.03 10.07
N VAL A 103 -27.74 -11.53 8.86
CA VAL A 103 -26.41 -11.97 8.42
C VAL A 103 -25.75 -10.83 7.67
N ILE A 104 -24.59 -10.42 8.15
CA ILE A 104 -23.76 -9.41 7.52
C ILE A 104 -22.36 -9.96 7.22
N ALA A 105 -21.75 -9.47 6.16
CA ALA A 105 -20.31 -9.61 5.95
C ALA A 105 -19.65 -8.26 6.22
N ASP A 106 -18.86 -8.23 7.28
CA ASP A 106 -18.03 -7.09 7.65
C ASP A 106 -16.63 -7.31 7.06
N PRO A 107 -16.15 -6.44 6.16
CA PRO A 107 -14.84 -6.61 5.53
C PRO A 107 -13.67 -6.65 6.52
N SER A 108 -13.84 -6.09 7.71
CA SER A 108 -12.80 -6.08 8.75
C SER A 108 -12.73 -7.39 9.55
N VAL A 109 -13.87 -8.09 9.69
CA VAL A 109 -14.00 -9.23 10.62
C VAL A 109 -14.44 -10.52 9.91
N GLY A 110 -15.27 -10.41 8.86
CA GLY A 110 -15.91 -11.53 8.17
C GLY A 110 -17.41 -11.62 8.44
N ILE A 111 -17.97 -12.85 8.39
CA ILE A 111 -19.43 -13.05 8.57
C ILE A 111 -19.79 -12.87 10.05
N ARG A 112 -20.83 -12.06 10.30
CA ARG A 112 -21.41 -11.80 11.63
C ARG A 112 -22.92 -11.98 11.61
N TYR A 113 -23.46 -12.32 12.77
CA TYR A 113 -24.90 -12.45 13.01
C TYR A 113 -25.30 -11.38 14.04
N LEU A 114 -26.16 -10.45 13.64
CA LEU A 114 -26.61 -9.34 14.46
C LEU A 114 -28.09 -9.45 14.79
N THR A 115 -28.45 -9.04 15.97
CA THR A 115 -29.87 -8.83 16.34
C THR A 115 -30.41 -7.55 15.68
N ARG A 116 -31.74 -7.41 15.59
CA ARG A 116 -32.36 -6.18 15.03
C ARG A 116 -31.90 -4.89 15.74
N PRO A 117 -31.84 -4.80 17.07
CA PRO A 117 -31.34 -3.61 17.77
C PRO A 117 -29.88 -3.29 17.42
N GLU A 118 -29.00 -4.30 17.37
CA GLU A 118 -27.59 -4.13 17.02
C GLU A 118 -27.43 -3.63 15.59
N LEU A 119 -28.18 -4.19 14.64
CA LEU A 119 -28.17 -3.74 13.25
C LEU A 119 -28.61 -2.28 13.15
N MET A 120 -29.72 -1.90 13.80
CA MET A 120 -30.23 -0.53 13.77
C MET A 120 -29.31 0.48 14.45
N ALA A 121 -28.65 0.08 15.53
CA ALA A 121 -27.68 0.93 16.22
C ALA A 121 -26.48 1.28 15.33
N GLY A 122 -26.02 0.33 14.51
CA GLY A 122 -24.93 0.56 13.59
C GLY A 122 -25.33 1.19 12.25
N TRP A 123 -26.57 0.93 11.77
CA TRP A 123 -27.09 1.46 10.52
C TRP A 123 -28.00 2.66 10.73
N SER A 124 -27.50 3.67 11.40
CA SER A 124 -28.28 4.83 11.86
C SER A 124 -28.73 5.78 10.73
N ASN A 125 -27.99 5.85 9.63
CA ASN A 125 -28.28 6.76 8.50
C ASN A 125 -29.18 6.15 7.42
N GLY A 126 -29.46 4.84 7.46
CA GLY A 126 -30.33 4.13 6.52
C GLY A 126 -29.80 4.04 5.07
N ILE A 127 -28.55 4.45 4.81
CA ILE A 127 -27.97 4.42 3.45
C ILE A 127 -27.70 2.98 3.03
N MET A 128 -28.21 2.62 1.84
CA MET A 128 -28.07 1.30 1.25
C MET A 128 -27.86 1.40 -0.26
N LEU A 129 -26.99 0.55 -0.78
CA LEU A 129 -26.75 0.36 -2.20
C LEU A 129 -27.24 -1.03 -2.60
N LEU A 130 -28.27 -1.07 -3.44
CA LEU A 130 -28.82 -2.28 -4.03
C LEU A 130 -28.11 -2.56 -5.34
N LEU A 131 -27.73 -3.82 -5.57
CA LEU A 131 -26.88 -4.25 -6.67
C LEU A 131 -27.51 -5.47 -7.33
N GLU A 132 -27.77 -5.37 -8.63
CA GLU A 132 -28.21 -6.48 -9.46
C GLU A 132 -27.22 -6.65 -10.61
N PRO A 133 -26.67 -7.85 -10.87
CA PRO A 133 -25.80 -8.04 -12.01
C PRO A 133 -26.58 -7.90 -13.31
N ASP A 134 -26.00 -7.22 -14.28
CA ASP A 134 -26.47 -7.24 -15.66
C ASP A 134 -25.81 -8.43 -16.37
N ASP A 135 -26.64 -9.36 -16.84
CA ASP A 135 -26.14 -10.62 -17.41
C ASP A 135 -25.19 -10.41 -18.61
N SER A 136 -25.42 -9.36 -19.40
CA SER A 136 -24.59 -9.07 -20.57
C SER A 136 -23.25 -8.41 -20.23
N ARG A 137 -23.20 -7.54 -19.21
CA ARG A 137 -22.02 -6.74 -18.86
C ARG A 137 -21.19 -7.36 -17.73
N PHE A 138 -21.86 -7.87 -16.69
CA PHE A 138 -21.17 -8.40 -15.50
C PHE A 138 -20.42 -9.70 -15.78
N TYR A 139 -21.05 -10.66 -16.48
CA TYR A 139 -20.43 -11.96 -16.76
C TYR A 139 -19.41 -11.93 -17.90
N GLN A 140 -19.36 -10.84 -18.69
CA GLN A 140 -18.29 -10.62 -19.68
C GLN A 140 -17.00 -10.09 -19.06
N GLN A 141 -17.03 -9.57 -17.83
CA GLN A 141 -15.83 -9.10 -17.15
C GLN A 141 -14.84 -10.27 -16.94
N PRO A 142 -13.54 -10.06 -17.19
CA PRO A 142 -12.55 -11.09 -16.92
C PRO A 142 -12.50 -11.38 -15.41
N ASP A 143 -12.49 -12.67 -15.07
CA ASP A 143 -12.37 -13.13 -13.69
C ASP A 143 -10.90 -12.99 -13.26
N ASP A 144 -10.65 -12.28 -12.17
CA ASP A 144 -9.31 -12.17 -11.62
C ASP A 144 -9.00 -13.46 -10.86
N GLN A 145 -8.55 -14.49 -11.60
CA GLN A 145 -8.08 -15.70 -10.95
C GLN A 145 -6.93 -15.32 -10.01
N LEU A 146 -7.04 -15.72 -8.75
CA LEU A 146 -6.01 -15.59 -7.73
C LEU A 146 -4.78 -16.45 -8.11
N ARG A 147 -4.12 -16.11 -9.21
CA ARG A 147 -2.93 -16.80 -9.75
C ARG A 147 -1.64 -16.39 -9.01
N GLY A 148 -1.73 -15.63 -7.91
CA GLY A 148 -0.60 -15.08 -7.21
C GLY A 148 0.45 -16.13 -6.82
N PHE A 149 0.04 -17.24 -6.21
CA PHE A 149 0.98 -18.26 -5.73
C PHE A 149 1.69 -19.00 -6.88
N GLY A 150 0.99 -19.34 -7.96
CA GLY A 150 1.60 -20.01 -9.11
C GLY A 150 2.62 -19.15 -9.85
N ARG A 151 2.34 -17.85 -10.03
CA ARG A 151 3.30 -16.89 -10.60
C ARG A 151 4.49 -16.64 -9.68
N PHE A 152 4.23 -16.63 -8.37
CA PHE A 152 5.30 -16.52 -7.39
C PHE A 152 6.24 -17.74 -7.46
N LEU A 153 5.71 -18.95 -7.61
CA LEU A 153 6.51 -20.17 -7.76
C LEU A 153 7.42 -20.10 -9.00
N GLN A 154 6.98 -19.45 -10.09
CA GLN A 154 7.81 -19.22 -11.28
C GLN A 154 9.07 -18.38 -10.97
N ARG A 155 9.02 -17.48 -9.97
CA ARG A 155 10.18 -16.69 -9.51
C ARG A 155 11.19 -17.51 -8.70
N VAL A 156 10.75 -18.63 -8.16
CA VAL A 156 11.59 -19.58 -7.42
C VAL A 156 12.32 -20.55 -8.38
N LEU A 157 11.72 -20.82 -9.55
CA LEU A 157 12.27 -21.76 -10.55
C LEU A 157 13.72 -21.48 -11.02
N PRO A 158 14.19 -20.23 -11.17
CA PRO A 158 15.60 -19.96 -11.53
C PRO A 158 16.60 -20.53 -10.52
N TYR A 159 16.17 -20.72 -9.27
CA TYR A 159 17.00 -21.24 -8.16
C TYR A 159 16.88 -22.76 -7.97
N ARG A 160 16.23 -23.47 -8.90
CA ARG A 160 15.94 -24.91 -8.79
C ARG A 160 17.14 -25.79 -8.43
N TRP A 161 18.35 -25.45 -8.89
CA TRP A 161 19.55 -26.20 -8.56
C TRP A 161 20.02 -26.02 -7.13
N ILE A 162 19.94 -24.80 -6.58
CA ILE A 162 20.24 -24.51 -5.18
C ILE A 162 19.24 -25.23 -4.29
N LEU A 163 17.95 -25.20 -4.67
CA LEU A 163 16.88 -25.88 -3.94
C LEU A 163 17.06 -27.39 -3.99
N ALA A 164 17.40 -27.96 -5.14
CA ALA A 164 17.66 -29.40 -5.29
C ALA A 164 18.85 -29.85 -4.40
N GLN A 165 19.94 -29.07 -4.36
CA GLN A 165 21.08 -29.33 -3.47
C GLN A 165 20.66 -29.25 -2.00
N ALA A 166 19.91 -28.22 -1.60
CA ALA A 166 19.45 -28.06 -0.23
C ALA A 166 18.49 -29.18 0.19
N ILE A 167 17.60 -29.64 -0.69
CA ILE A 167 16.72 -30.79 -0.46
C ILE A 167 17.54 -32.08 -0.34
N ALA A 168 18.53 -32.29 -1.20
CA ALA A 168 19.39 -33.48 -1.12
C ALA A 168 20.18 -33.53 0.21
N LEU A 169 20.75 -32.40 0.64
CA LEU A 169 21.42 -32.29 1.94
C LEU A 169 20.44 -32.52 3.09
N ASN A 170 19.20 -31.99 2.97
CA ASN A 170 18.16 -32.19 3.95
C ASN A 170 17.77 -33.67 4.10
N ILE A 171 17.59 -34.38 2.99
CA ILE A 171 17.33 -35.82 3.00
C ILE A 171 18.52 -36.58 3.64
N THR A 172 19.75 -36.16 3.34
CA THR A 172 20.95 -36.75 3.95
C THR A 172 20.99 -36.56 5.47
N ILE A 173 20.71 -35.35 5.93
CA ILE A 173 20.57 -35.02 7.36
C ILE A 173 19.47 -35.88 8.00
N GLY A 174 18.33 -36.01 7.32
CA GLY A 174 17.20 -36.80 7.77
C GLY A 174 17.53 -38.27 7.91
N LEU A 175 18.25 -38.84 6.94
CA LEU A 175 18.74 -40.24 7.03
C LEU A 175 19.73 -40.44 8.20
N LEU A 176 20.65 -39.49 8.39
CA LEU A 176 21.57 -39.51 9.51
C LEU A 176 20.85 -39.35 10.85
N SER A 177 19.78 -38.57 10.94
CA SER A 177 19.00 -38.40 12.18
C SER A 177 18.29 -39.68 12.60
N LEU A 178 17.89 -40.53 11.64
CA LEU A 178 17.29 -41.84 11.92
C LEU A 178 18.30 -42.85 12.50
N ALA A 179 19.58 -42.63 12.29
CA ALA A 179 20.59 -43.48 12.89
C ALA A 179 20.67 -43.31 14.42
N SER A 180 20.29 -42.17 14.98
CA SER A 180 20.29 -41.94 16.44
C SER A 180 19.37 -42.92 17.20
N PRO A 181 18.08 -43.12 16.84
CA PRO A 181 17.25 -44.16 17.45
C PRO A 181 17.80 -45.60 17.26
N LEU A 182 18.37 -45.89 16.08
CA LEU A 182 18.96 -47.21 15.82
C LEU A 182 20.23 -47.44 16.64
N MET A 183 21.09 -46.45 16.82
CA MET A 183 22.26 -46.53 17.69
C MET A 183 21.84 -46.70 19.15
N MET A 184 20.73 -46.05 19.56
CA MET A 184 20.16 -46.26 20.91
C MET A 184 19.68 -47.68 21.13
N GLN A 185 19.08 -48.31 20.12
CA GLN A 185 18.72 -49.72 20.14
C GLN A 185 19.96 -50.60 20.29
N LEU A 186 20.99 -50.38 19.45
CA LEU A 186 22.23 -51.15 19.51
C LEU A 186 22.92 -51.03 20.88
N LEU A 187 22.97 -49.80 21.40
CA LEU A 187 23.52 -49.51 22.72
C LEU A 187 22.80 -50.32 23.82
N THR A 188 21.47 -50.34 23.77
CA THR A 188 20.68 -50.98 24.83
C THR A 188 20.69 -52.48 24.70
N ASP A 189 20.42 -53.03 23.52
CA ASP A 189 20.22 -54.47 23.32
C ASP A 189 21.52 -55.28 23.26
N ASP A 190 22.57 -54.73 22.63
CA ASP A 190 23.83 -55.45 22.44
C ASP A 190 24.90 -55.00 23.43
N VAL A 191 25.09 -53.68 23.67
CA VAL A 191 26.16 -53.20 24.54
C VAL A 191 25.82 -53.39 26.02
N LEU A 192 24.67 -52.86 26.47
CA LEU A 192 24.34 -52.89 27.92
C LEU A 192 23.90 -54.23 28.38
N VAL A 193 23.10 -54.98 27.62
CA VAL A 193 22.61 -56.32 28.00
C VAL A 193 23.73 -57.37 27.97
N ARG A 194 24.70 -57.23 27.00
CA ARG A 194 25.83 -58.18 26.91
C ARG A 194 27.08 -57.77 27.72
N GLY A 195 27.12 -56.52 28.21
CA GLY A 195 28.26 -55.96 28.94
C GLY A 195 29.51 -55.71 28.08
N ASP A 196 29.37 -55.51 26.77
CA ASP A 196 30.48 -55.33 25.83
C ASP A 196 31.00 -53.87 25.86
N THR A 197 32.10 -53.66 26.61
CA THR A 197 32.75 -52.33 26.73
C THR A 197 33.50 -51.90 25.48
N GLN A 198 33.96 -52.85 24.65
CA GLN A 198 34.64 -52.52 23.40
C GLN A 198 33.63 -52.01 22.35
N LEU A 199 32.47 -52.64 22.26
CA LEU A 199 31.38 -52.20 21.41
C LEU A 199 30.83 -50.86 21.89
N LEU A 200 30.76 -50.61 23.22
CA LEU A 200 30.36 -49.30 23.78
C LEU A 200 31.22 -48.17 23.24
N THR A 201 32.55 -48.33 23.28
CA THR A 201 33.48 -47.30 22.81
C THR A 201 33.30 -47.04 21.30
N THR A 202 33.10 -48.12 20.53
CA THR A 202 32.89 -48.01 19.07
C THR A 202 31.59 -47.28 18.74
N VAL A 203 30.48 -47.60 19.43
CA VAL A 203 29.19 -46.92 19.25
C VAL A 203 29.29 -45.45 19.65
N ALA A 204 29.95 -45.14 20.79
CA ALA A 204 30.11 -43.75 21.24
C ALA A 204 30.89 -42.91 20.23
N ILE A 205 32.02 -43.41 19.70
CA ILE A 205 32.79 -42.74 18.65
C ILE A 205 31.93 -42.58 17.38
N GLY A 206 31.20 -43.62 16.97
CA GLY A 206 30.32 -43.57 15.83
C GLY A 206 29.24 -42.47 15.92
N VAL A 207 28.60 -42.35 17.09
CA VAL A 207 27.59 -41.30 17.35
C VAL A 207 28.22 -39.91 17.31
N ILE A 208 29.42 -39.71 17.88
CA ILE A 208 30.12 -38.42 17.86
C ILE A 208 30.50 -38.05 16.42
N VAL A 209 31.11 -38.96 15.67
CA VAL A 209 31.48 -38.73 14.27
C VAL A 209 30.26 -38.39 13.42
N MET A 210 29.20 -39.17 13.57
CA MET A 210 27.94 -38.94 12.85
C MET A 210 27.32 -37.59 13.20
N GLY A 211 27.33 -37.19 14.48
CA GLY A 211 26.87 -35.88 14.92
C GLY A 211 27.70 -34.71 14.32
N LEU A 212 29.03 -34.89 14.27
CA LEU A 212 29.91 -33.90 13.62
C LEU A 212 29.62 -33.77 12.13
N VAL A 213 29.46 -34.88 11.41
CA VAL A 213 29.10 -34.89 9.98
C VAL A 213 27.73 -34.24 9.77
N GLN A 214 26.74 -34.59 10.58
CA GLN A 214 25.40 -34.00 10.51
C GLN A 214 25.42 -32.49 10.71
N ASN A 215 26.15 -31.99 11.70
CA ASN A 215 26.30 -30.56 11.96
C ASN A 215 27.04 -29.85 10.82
N ALA A 216 28.10 -30.46 10.25
CA ALA A 216 28.82 -29.92 9.12
C ALA A 216 27.92 -29.80 7.86
N ILE A 217 27.16 -30.84 7.57
CA ILE A 217 26.16 -30.79 6.46
C ILE A 217 25.09 -29.75 6.74
N GLY A 218 24.60 -29.66 7.99
CA GLY A 218 23.62 -28.65 8.43
C GLY A 218 24.12 -27.22 8.25
N LEU A 219 25.41 -26.97 8.49
CA LEU A 219 26.01 -25.66 8.25
C LEU A 219 26.01 -25.30 6.76
N VAL A 220 26.42 -26.24 5.89
CA VAL A 220 26.40 -26.03 4.43
C VAL A 220 24.97 -25.78 3.94
N GLN A 221 24.03 -26.58 4.42
CA GLN A 221 22.62 -26.42 4.09
C GLN A 221 22.09 -25.05 4.52
N SER A 222 22.33 -24.62 5.76
CA SER A 222 21.90 -23.34 6.29
C SER A 222 22.49 -22.17 5.49
N HIS A 223 23.75 -22.31 5.03
CA HIS A 223 24.38 -21.33 4.16
C HIS A 223 23.67 -21.24 2.79
N LEU A 224 23.35 -22.37 2.17
CA LEU A 224 22.62 -22.40 0.88
C LEU A 224 21.23 -21.79 1.01
N ILE A 225 20.51 -22.12 2.10
CA ILE A 225 19.17 -21.56 2.39
C ILE A 225 19.25 -20.05 2.59
N GLY A 226 20.20 -19.58 3.41
CA GLY A 226 20.41 -18.15 3.67
C GLY A 226 20.74 -17.38 2.38
N TYR A 227 21.63 -17.94 1.56
CA TYR A 227 21.97 -17.35 0.25
C TYR A 227 20.76 -17.28 -0.68
N PHE A 228 20.01 -18.36 -0.79
CA PHE A 228 18.79 -18.39 -1.60
C PHE A 228 17.77 -17.36 -1.10
N GLY A 229 17.51 -17.33 0.22
CA GLY A 229 16.57 -16.41 0.85
C GLY A 229 16.92 -14.94 0.57
N GLN A 230 18.19 -14.56 0.78
CA GLN A 230 18.66 -13.19 0.48
C GLN A 230 18.52 -12.81 -0.99
N ARG A 231 18.84 -13.74 -1.91
CA ARG A 231 18.69 -13.49 -3.36
C ARG A 231 17.25 -13.34 -3.78
N LEU A 232 16.36 -14.18 -3.26
CA LEU A 232 14.92 -14.08 -3.52
C LEU A 232 14.34 -12.77 -2.98
N GLN A 233 14.67 -12.44 -1.74
CA GLN A 233 14.24 -11.20 -1.08
C GLN A 233 14.69 -9.96 -1.85
N LEU A 234 15.98 -9.88 -2.19
CA LEU A 234 16.52 -8.77 -2.98
C LEU A 234 15.82 -8.65 -4.33
N GLY A 235 15.63 -9.78 -5.04
CA GLY A 235 14.94 -9.80 -6.32
C GLY A 235 13.51 -9.26 -6.23
N LEU A 236 12.75 -9.68 -5.21
CA LEU A 236 11.37 -9.23 -4.98
C LEU A 236 11.31 -7.73 -4.61
N ILE A 237 12.21 -7.26 -3.74
CA ILE A 237 12.26 -5.84 -3.34
C ILE A 237 12.59 -4.96 -4.55
N LEU A 238 13.57 -5.35 -5.37
CA LEU A 238 13.95 -4.59 -6.56
C LEU A 238 12.85 -4.61 -7.63
N GLU A 239 12.19 -5.75 -7.85
CA GLU A 239 11.05 -5.85 -8.78
C GLU A 239 9.88 -4.99 -8.29
N TYR A 240 9.53 -5.08 -7.00
CA TYR A 240 8.50 -4.26 -6.38
C TYR A 240 8.80 -2.77 -6.51
N GLY A 241 10.01 -2.34 -6.10
CA GLY A 241 10.42 -0.94 -6.17
C GLY A 241 10.42 -0.39 -7.60
N ARG A 242 10.92 -1.17 -8.57
CA ARG A 242 10.88 -0.78 -9.98
C ARG A 242 9.45 -0.61 -10.47
N LYS A 243 8.57 -1.56 -10.19
CA LYS A 243 7.16 -1.49 -10.59
C LYS A 243 6.44 -0.33 -9.93
N LEU A 244 6.68 -0.13 -8.62
CA LEU A 244 6.08 0.96 -7.86
C LEU A 244 6.40 2.32 -8.48
N LEU A 245 7.67 2.57 -8.85
CA LEU A 245 8.10 3.85 -9.43
C LEU A 245 7.49 4.15 -10.81
N HIS A 246 6.95 3.14 -11.51
CA HIS A 246 6.27 3.30 -12.80
C HIS A 246 4.75 3.39 -12.66
N LEU A 247 4.20 3.44 -11.44
CA LEU A 247 2.76 3.60 -11.24
C LEU A 247 2.34 5.07 -11.38
N PRO A 248 1.11 5.33 -11.85
CA PRO A 248 0.60 6.69 -12.05
C PRO A 248 0.51 7.46 -10.72
N LEU A 249 0.58 8.78 -10.79
CA LEU A 249 0.50 9.68 -9.62
C LEU A 249 -0.77 9.44 -8.79
N SER A 250 -1.89 9.14 -9.42
CA SER A 250 -3.16 8.81 -8.77
C SER A 250 -3.06 7.62 -7.80
N TYR A 251 -2.15 6.67 -8.06
CA TYR A 251 -1.90 5.55 -7.16
C TYR A 251 -1.37 6.02 -5.80
N PHE A 252 -0.42 6.98 -5.81
CA PHE A 252 0.20 7.50 -4.59
C PHE A 252 -0.71 8.47 -3.84
N GLU A 253 -1.46 9.30 -4.55
CA GLU A 253 -2.43 10.24 -3.94
C GLU A 253 -3.61 9.52 -3.27
N GLY A 254 -3.95 8.32 -3.76
CA GLY A 254 -5.02 7.49 -3.19
C GLY A 254 -4.59 6.63 -2.01
N ARG A 255 -3.31 6.61 -1.62
CA ARG A 255 -2.77 5.73 -0.57
C ARG A 255 -1.95 6.50 0.45
N ARG A 256 -1.95 5.99 1.68
CA ARG A 256 -1.04 6.52 2.71
C ARG A 256 0.39 6.05 2.41
N SER A 257 1.37 6.94 2.53
CA SER A 257 2.79 6.59 2.29
C SER A 257 3.27 5.42 3.17
N GLY A 258 2.79 5.33 4.40
CA GLY A 258 3.08 4.21 5.31
C GLY A 258 2.57 2.86 4.79
N GLU A 259 1.41 2.82 4.12
CA GLU A 259 0.88 1.59 3.49
C GLU A 259 1.82 1.08 2.39
N VAL A 260 2.33 1.98 1.57
CA VAL A 260 3.24 1.64 0.47
C VAL A 260 4.56 1.08 0.99
N VAL A 261 5.11 1.71 2.04
CA VAL A 261 6.39 1.28 2.64
C VAL A 261 6.24 -0.03 3.41
N SER A 262 5.14 -0.24 4.15
CA SER A 262 4.93 -1.47 4.92
C SER A 262 4.92 -2.74 4.06
N ARG A 263 4.50 -2.64 2.78
CA ARG A 263 4.50 -3.76 1.84
C ARG A 263 5.91 -4.28 1.50
N ILE A 264 6.95 -3.47 1.68
CA ILE A 264 8.34 -3.93 1.53
C ILE A 264 8.69 -4.90 2.66
N ALA A 265 8.23 -4.64 3.89
CA ALA A 265 8.43 -5.53 5.02
C ALA A 265 7.66 -6.86 4.86
N ASP A 266 6.56 -6.87 4.12
CA ASP A 266 5.80 -8.08 3.81
C ASP A 266 6.62 -9.12 3.01
N VAL A 267 7.69 -8.71 2.31
CA VAL A 267 8.57 -9.62 1.55
C VAL A 267 9.29 -10.61 2.47
N ASP A 268 9.61 -10.21 3.71
CA ASP A 268 10.26 -11.10 4.69
C ASP A 268 9.39 -12.29 5.05
N VAL A 269 8.08 -12.09 5.17
CA VAL A 269 7.09 -13.16 5.44
C VAL A 269 7.10 -14.20 4.32
N ILE A 270 7.19 -13.74 3.07
CA ILE A 270 7.26 -14.64 1.91
C ILE A 270 8.55 -15.45 1.91
N ASN A 271 9.68 -14.79 2.20
CA ASN A 271 10.98 -15.46 2.25
C ASN A 271 11.00 -16.58 3.31
N HIS A 272 10.47 -16.30 4.51
CA HIS A 272 10.37 -17.29 5.58
C HIS A 272 9.51 -18.48 5.15
N LEU A 273 8.33 -18.24 4.61
CA LEU A 273 7.42 -19.27 4.14
C LEU A 273 8.03 -20.15 3.04
N VAL A 274 8.68 -19.54 2.04
CA VAL A 274 9.32 -20.31 0.95
C VAL A 274 10.43 -21.20 1.49
N SER A 275 11.22 -20.69 2.43
CA SER A 275 12.26 -21.47 3.09
C SER A 275 11.66 -22.66 3.85
N GLN A 276 10.57 -22.49 4.57
CA GLN A 276 9.89 -23.58 5.27
C GLN A 276 9.25 -24.60 4.32
N ILE A 277 8.47 -24.14 3.32
CA ILE A 277 7.77 -25.05 2.39
C ILE A 277 8.75 -25.85 1.55
N VAL A 278 9.76 -25.18 1.01
CA VAL A 278 10.63 -25.81 0.01
C VAL A 278 11.71 -26.66 0.66
N LEU A 279 12.15 -26.29 1.85
CA LEU A 279 13.31 -26.90 2.50
C LEU A 279 12.97 -27.68 3.76
N GLY A 280 12.11 -27.17 4.63
CA GLY A 280 11.72 -27.83 5.88
C GLY A 280 10.81 -29.01 5.66
N LEU A 281 9.67 -28.80 5.03
CA LEU A 281 8.65 -29.84 4.88
C LEU A 281 9.09 -31.10 4.14
N PRO A 282 9.81 -31.04 3.00
CA PRO A 282 10.18 -32.27 2.30
C PRO A 282 11.07 -33.18 3.14
N SER A 283 11.97 -32.60 3.96
CA SER A 283 12.82 -33.39 4.84
C SER A 283 12.06 -33.99 6.01
N GLU A 284 11.23 -33.17 6.68
CA GLU A 284 10.41 -33.63 7.79
C GLU A 284 9.42 -34.70 7.35
N PHE A 285 8.81 -34.54 6.17
CA PHE A 285 7.95 -35.54 5.55
C PHE A 285 8.71 -36.86 5.30
N PHE A 286 9.93 -36.79 4.73
CA PHE A 286 10.76 -37.96 4.47
C PHE A 286 11.16 -38.66 5.77
N ILE A 287 11.61 -37.89 6.77
CA ILE A 287 11.95 -38.44 8.09
C ILE A 287 10.73 -39.11 8.73
N ALA A 288 9.57 -38.46 8.69
CA ALA A 288 8.32 -38.97 9.22
C ALA A 288 7.88 -40.28 8.51
N LEU A 289 7.99 -40.30 7.17
CA LEU A 289 7.64 -41.50 6.38
C LEU A 289 8.51 -42.70 6.73
N VAL A 290 9.82 -42.48 6.80
CA VAL A 290 10.76 -43.56 7.17
C VAL A 290 10.55 -43.96 8.63
N SER A 291 10.37 -42.99 9.55
CA SER A 291 10.05 -43.27 10.97
C SER A 291 8.78 -44.10 11.10
N LEU A 292 7.73 -43.78 10.34
CA LEU A 292 6.47 -44.56 10.34
C LEU A 292 6.70 -45.99 9.84
N GLY A 293 7.54 -46.15 8.79
CA GLY A 293 7.91 -47.51 8.29
C GLY A 293 8.59 -48.37 9.38
N PHE A 294 9.55 -47.80 10.11
CA PHE A 294 10.20 -48.49 11.22
C PHE A 294 9.25 -48.74 12.41
N MET A 295 8.37 -47.77 12.73
CA MET A 295 7.35 -47.94 13.76
C MET A 295 6.43 -49.14 13.46
N LEU A 296 5.97 -49.29 12.21
CA LEU A 296 5.18 -50.43 11.76
C LEU A 296 5.97 -51.75 11.82
N PHE A 297 7.25 -51.68 11.46
CA PHE A 297 8.15 -52.85 11.50
C PHE A 297 8.38 -53.36 12.94
N TYR A 298 8.56 -52.43 13.90
CA TYR A 298 8.77 -52.83 15.30
C TYR A 298 7.49 -53.34 15.97
N SER A 299 6.37 -52.60 15.84
CA SER A 299 5.09 -53.02 16.39
C SER A 299 3.92 -52.31 15.74
N TYR A 300 3.10 -53.05 14.98
CA TYR A 300 1.88 -52.48 14.40
C TYR A 300 0.85 -52.05 15.47
N GLN A 301 0.83 -52.74 16.62
CA GLN A 301 -0.09 -52.46 17.72
C GLN A 301 0.20 -51.11 18.38
N LEU A 302 1.48 -50.83 18.69
CA LEU A 302 1.92 -49.53 19.20
C LEU A 302 1.71 -48.44 18.18
N THR A 303 1.94 -48.72 16.89
CA THR A 303 1.77 -47.75 15.83
C THR A 303 0.31 -47.33 15.64
N LEU A 304 -0.64 -48.26 15.73
CA LEU A 304 -2.06 -47.91 15.71
C LEU A 304 -2.45 -47.09 16.93
N ALA A 305 -1.96 -47.40 18.12
CA ALA A 305 -2.20 -46.63 19.34
C ALA A 305 -1.62 -45.22 19.24
N SER A 306 -0.38 -45.07 18.72
CA SER A 306 0.25 -43.76 18.51
C SER A 306 -0.50 -42.93 17.46
N LEU A 307 -0.91 -43.52 16.33
CA LEU A 307 -1.69 -42.81 15.29
C LEU A 307 -3.05 -42.33 15.85
N ALA A 308 -3.74 -43.14 16.64
CA ALA A 308 -4.98 -42.75 17.29
C ALA A 308 -4.78 -41.51 18.20
N ALA A 309 -3.72 -41.56 19.04
CA ALA A 309 -3.36 -40.44 19.90
C ALA A 309 -2.98 -39.18 19.10
N PHE A 310 -2.21 -39.31 18.00
CA PHE A 310 -1.84 -38.18 17.13
C PHE A 310 -3.05 -37.54 16.47
N VAL A 311 -4.04 -38.35 16.05
CA VAL A 311 -5.30 -37.79 15.51
C VAL A 311 -6.02 -36.95 16.56
N ILE A 312 -6.02 -37.35 17.83
CA ILE A 312 -6.62 -36.53 18.91
C ILE A 312 -5.87 -35.20 19.07
N ILE A 313 -4.53 -35.25 19.07
CA ILE A 313 -3.71 -34.02 19.14
C ILE A 313 -4.03 -33.07 17.98
N ILE A 314 -4.06 -33.58 16.75
CA ILE A 314 -4.39 -32.79 15.55
C ILE A 314 -5.79 -32.19 15.66
N LEU A 315 -6.78 -32.95 16.13
CA LEU A 315 -8.14 -32.44 16.30
C LEU A 315 -8.21 -31.28 17.30
N VAL A 316 -7.42 -31.35 18.38
CA VAL A 316 -7.33 -30.26 19.35
C VAL A 316 -6.70 -29.02 18.71
N ASP A 317 -5.59 -29.15 18.01
CA ASP A 317 -4.94 -28.01 17.34
C ASP A 317 -5.86 -27.38 16.28
N LEU A 318 -6.55 -28.20 15.49
CA LEU A 318 -7.53 -27.73 14.49
C LEU A 318 -8.73 -27.00 15.13
N LEU A 319 -9.11 -27.32 16.37
CA LEU A 319 -10.18 -26.64 17.10
C LEU A 319 -9.78 -25.21 17.47
N PHE A 320 -8.53 -24.99 17.89
CA PHE A 320 -8.02 -23.67 18.27
C PHE A 320 -7.67 -22.80 17.06
N LEU A 321 -7.28 -23.40 15.94
CA LEU A 321 -6.76 -22.75 14.75
C LEU A 321 -7.64 -21.60 14.20
N PRO A 322 -8.98 -21.73 14.01
CA PRO A 322 -9.80 -20.65 13.46
C PRO A 322 -9.87 -19.44 14.39
N ALA A 323 -9.93 -19.65 15.71
CA ALA A 323 -9.97 -18.57 16.69
C ALA A 323 -8.62 -17.84 16.77
N LEU A 324 -7.52 -18.59 16.72
CA LEU A 324 -6.16 -18.04 16.70
C LEU A 324 -5.95 -17.19 15.45
N ARG A 325 -6.28 -17.72 14.28
CA ARG A 325 -6.19 -17.01 12.97
C ARG A 325 -6.93 -15.68 12.97
N GLN A 326 -8.16 -15.69 13.45
CA GLN A 326 -8.95 -14.45 13.50
C GLN A 326 -8.30 -13.40 14.40
N LYS A 327 -7.80 -13.80 15.57
CA LYS A 327 -7.14 -12.89 16.51
C LYS A 327 -5.81 -12.37 15.98
N THR A 328 -4.96 -13.24 15.43
CA THR A 328 -3.68 -12.86 14.82
C THR A 328 -3.88 -11.87 13.68
N ARG A 329 -4.88 -12.11 12.83
CA ARG A 329 -5.21 -11.18 11.75
C ARG A 329 -5.63 -9.81 12.29
N ASN A 330 -6.53 -9.76 13.28
CA ASN A 330 -6.96 -8.49 13.88
C ASN A 330 -5.77 -7.77 14.53
N LEU A 331 -4.82 -8.51 15.09
CA LEU A 331 -3.59 -7.96 15.65
C LEU A 331 -2.73 -7.26 14.56
N ILE A 332 -2.58 -7.89 13.40
CA ILE A 332 -1.82 -7.33 12.27
C ILE A 332 -2.49 -6.04 11.76
N VAL A 333 -3.81 -6.06 11.57
CA VAL A 333 -4.56 -4.88 11.11
C VAL A 333 -4.39 -3.73 12.10
N LEU A 334 -4.68 -3.96 13.39
CA LEU A 334 -4.57 -2.93 14.44
C LEU A 334 -3.12 -2.44 14.61
N GLY A 335 -2.12 -3.31 14.41
CA GLY A 335 -0.71 -2.93 14.43
C GLY A 335 -0.36 -1.97 13.30
N THR A 336 -0.87 -2.21 12.09
CA THR A 336 -0.67 -1.33 10.93
C THR A 336 -1.36 0.03 11.13
N GLU A 337 -2.59 0.04 11.69
CA GLU A 337 -3.31 1.27 12.05
C GLU A 337 -2.51 2.13 13.03
N ASN A 338 -2.00 1.51 14.11
CA ASN A 338 -1.19 2.20 15.11
C ASN A 338 0.10 2.77 14.52
N GLN A 339 0.75 2.06 13.60
CA GLN A 339 1.93 2.56 12.90
C GLN A 339 1.59 3.78 12.04
N GLY A 340 0.45 3.75 11.33
CA GLY A 340 -0.06 4.90 10.58
C GLY A 340 -0.33 6.11 11.47
N PHE A 341 -0.98 5.89 12.60
CA PHE A 341 -1.24 6.93 13.60
C PHE A 341 0.05 7.57 14.14
N LEU A 342 1.09 6.77 14.43
CA LEU A 342 2.38 7.30 14.86
C LEU A 342 3.02 8.20 13.81
N VAL A 343 3.05 7.76 12.55
CA VAL A 343 3.63 8.55 11.46
C VAL A 343 2.90 9.89 11.31
N GLU A 344 1.56 9.89 11.40
CA GLU A 344 0.73 11.10 11.33
C GLU A 344 1.00 12.02 12.52
N THR A 345 1.03 11.46 13.73
CA THR A 345 1.29 12.21 14.98
C THR A 345 2.64 12.90 14.95
N PHE A 346 3.70 12.20 14.55
CA PHE A 346 5.04 12.78 14.49
C PHE A 346 5.23 13.78 13.35
N ARG A 347 4.54 13.60 12.22
CA ARG A 347 4.50 14.63 11.16
C ARG A 347 3.76 15.87 11.61
N GLY A 348 2.71 15.71 12.41
CA GLY A 348 1.90 16.80 12.96
C GLY A 348 2.42 17.37 14.29
N VAL A 349 3.62 17.03 14.76
CA VAL A 349 4.12 17.40 16.08
C VAL A 349 4.15 18.92 16.32
N GLN A 350 4.40 19.71 15.28
CA GLN A 350 4.35 21.18 15.38
C GLN A 350 2.94 21.66 15.75
N VAL A 351 1.91 21.10 15.11
CA VAL A 351 0.51 21.43 15.42
C VAL A 351 0.17 21.03 16.86
N LEU A 352 0.59 19.83 17.30
CA LEU A 352 0.38 19.40 18.68
C LEU A 352 1.01 20.35 19.70
N LYS A 353 2.20 20.88 19.39
CA LYS A 353 2.89 21.83 20.25
C LYS A 353 2.21 23.20 20.26
N THR A 354 1.83 23.71 19.09
CA THR A 354 1.19 25.04 18.96
C THR A 354 -0.23 25.08 19.52
N THR A 355 -0.98 23.98 19.44
CA THR A 355 -2.36 23.87 19.93
C THR A 355 -2.44 23.31 21.36
N GLN A 356 -1.29 22.95 21.97
CA GLN A 356 -1.23 22.27 23.27
C GLN A 356 -2.03 20.95 23.32
N ALA A 357 -2.21 20.30 22.16
CA ALA A 357 -2.99 19.05 22.02
C ALA A 357 -2.20 17.79 22.39
N THR A 358 -1.01 17.93 22.97
CA THR A 358 -0.17 16.78 23.39
C THR A 358 -0.90 15.82 24.35
N PRO A 359 -1.70 16.29 25.35
CA PRO A 359 -2.43 15.38 26.24
C PRO A 359 -3.48 14.53 25.51
N GLN A 360 -4.18 15.11 24.51
CA GLN A 360 -5.19 14.42 23.72
C GLN A 360 -4.53 13.36 22.82
N ALA A 361 -3.44 13.72 22.14
CA ALA A 361 -2.66 12.77 21.34
C ALA A 361 -2.10 11.63 22.20
N TRP A 362 -1.66 11.92 23.42
CA TRP A 362 -1.20 10.91 24.37
C TRP A 362 -2.34 9.97 24.82
N GLN A 363 -3.52 10.51 25.09
CA GLN A 363 -4.69 9.71 25.46
C GLN A 363 -5.09 8.76 24.31
N GLU A 364 -5.07 9.25 23.07
CA GLU A 364 -5.35 8.44 21.89
C GLU A 364 -4.29 7.35 21.68
N TYR A 365 -3.01 7.71 21.86
CA TYR A 365 -1.90 6.76 21.83
C TYR A 365 -2.10 5.66 22.87
N GLN A 366 -2.38 6.01 24.14
CA GLN A 366 -2.64 5.03 25.20
C GLN A 366 -3.83 4.12 24.86
N SER A 367 -4.92 4.69 24.34
CA SER A 367 -6.11 3.93 23.94
C SER A 367 -5.78 2.92 22.84
N ASN A 368 -5.09 3.35 21.78
CA ASN A 368 -4.76 2.52 20.63
C ASN A 368 -3.78 1.41 21.00
N TYR A 369 -2.71 1.75 21.72
CA TYR A 369 -1.76 0.75 22.18
C TYR A 369 -2.33 -0.17 23.28
N GLY A 370 -3.23 0.36 24.13
CA GLY A 370 -3.94 -0.45 25.11
C GLY A 370 -4.83 -1.51 24.44
N ARG A 371 -5.53 -1.15 23.36
CA ARG A 371 -6.32 -2.11 22.55
C ARG A 371 -5.41 -3.16 21.88
N LEU A 372 -4.28 -2.72 21.30
CA LEU A 372 -3.31 -3.61 20.68
C LEU A 372 -2.73 -4.61 21.69
N ALA A 373 -2.31 -4.12 22.85
CA ALA A 373 -1.77 -4.94 23.94
C ALA A 373 -2.83 -5.92 24.48
N GLY A 374 -4.09 -5.47 24.66
CA GLY A 374 -5.19 -6.32 25.09
C GLY A 374 -5.51 -7.44 24.08
N LEU A 375 -5.50 -7.12 22.79
CA LEU A 375 -5.66 -8.11 21.73
C LEU A 375 -4.47 -9.06 21.67
N GLY A 376 -3.24 -8.53 21.76
CA GLY A 376 -2.01 -9.33 21.82
C GLY A 376 -2.02 -10.32 22.98
N TRP A 377 -2.37 -9.84 24.18
CA TRP A 377 -2.52 -10.69 25.35
C TRP A 377 -3.61 -11.75 25.18
N SER A 378 -4.76 -11.40 24.58
CA SER A 378 -5.82 -12.38 24.34
C SER A 378 -5.44 -13.45 23.30
N THR A 379 -4.62 -13.08 22.32
CA THR A 379 -4.06 -13.99 21.31
C THR A 379 -3.02 -14.92 21.95
N MET A 380 -2.10 -14.35 22.73
CA MET A 380 -1.09 -15.08 23.47
C MET A 380 -1.72 -16.09 24.44
N LYS A 381 -2.74 -15.69 25.23
CA LYS A 381 -3.45 -16.61 26.12
C LYS A 381 -4.05 -17.80 25.36
N LEU A 382 -4.66 -17.56 24.21
CA LEU A 382 -5.24 -18.62 23.41
C LEU A 382 -4.15 -19.58 22.90
N GLY A 383 -3.01 -19.04 22.45
CA GLY A 383 -1.85 -19.84 22.06
C GLY A 383 -1.28 -20.66 23.21
N LEU A 384 -1.15 -20.04 24.41
CA LEU A 384 -0.69 -20.76 25.61
C LEU A 384 -1.64 -21.90 26.00
N TYR A 385 -2.96 -21.69 25.95
CA TYR A 385 -3.91 -22.77 26.24
C TYR A 385 -3.80 -23.90 25.22
N SER A 386 -3.72 -23.58 23.91
CA SER A 386 -3.53 -24.58 22.87
C SER A 386 -2.26 -25.37 23.11
N SER A 387 -1.11 -24.71 23.25
CA SER A 387 0.18 -25.35 23.43
C SER A 387 0.26 -26.18 24.71
N THR A 388 -0.35 -25.72 25.81
CA THR A 388 -0.37 -26.45 27.09
C THR A 388 -1.21 -27.71 26.97
N ILE A 389 -2.39 -27.66 26.36
CA ILE A 389 -3.26 -28.83 26.15
C ILE A 389 -2.55 -29.84 25.25
N THR A 390 -1.97 -29.39 24.15
CA THR A 390 -1.20 -30.22 23.21
C THR A 390 0.00 -30.87 23.91
N SER A 391 0.73 -30.13 24.76
CA SER A 391 1.85 -30.64 25.54
C SER A 391 1.41 -31.70 26.55
N ILE A 392 0.29 -31.47 27.25
CA ILE A 392 -0.27 -32.49 28.19
C ILE A 392 -0.66 -33.75 27.42
N LEU A 393 -1.35 -33.63 26.29
CA LEU A 393 -1.74 -34.77 25.46
C LEU A 393 -0.52 -35.51 24.92
N SER A 394 0.50 -34.79 24.44
CA SER A 394 1.74 -35.37 23.94
C SER A 394 2.49 -36.12 25.05
N THR A 395 2.62 -35.52 26.24
CA THR A 395 3.26 -36.17 27.40
C THR A 395 2.48 -37.42 27.85
N SER A 396 1.15 -37.31 27.91
CA SER A 396 0.29 -38.47 28.26
C SER A 396 0.39 -39.57 27.22
N THR A 397 0.45 -39.22 25.92
CA THR A 397 0.68 -40.18 24.83
C THR A 397 2.02 -40.87 24.97
N ASN A 398 3.09 -40.14 25.25
CA ASN A 398 4.43 -40.69 25.45
C ASN A 398 4.47 -41.67 26.63
N ILE A 399 3.83 -41.32 27.76
CA ILE A 399 3.74 -42.20 28.92
C ILE A 399 2.92 -43.43 28.57
N ALA A 400 1.78 -43.31 27.90
CA ALA A 400 0.94 -44.43 27.50
C ALA A 400 1.67 -45.38 26.53
N LEU A 401 2.42 -44.82 25.55
CA LEU A 401 3.22 -45.61 24.62
C LEU A 401 4.37 -46.37 25.34
N LEU A 402 5.04 -45.72 26.30
CA LEU A 402 6.04 -46.37 27.12
C LEU A 402 5.42 -47.46 27.98
N TRP A 403 4.26 -47.24 28.59
CA TRP A 403 3.54 -48.24 29.38
C TRP A 403 3.12 -49.46 28.55
N LEU A 404 2.43 -49.23 27.40
CA LEU A 404 2.04 -50.31 26.49
C LEU A 404 3.26 -51.02 25.90
N GLY A 405 4.30 -50.28 25.52
CA GLY A 405 5.54 -50.82 25.00
C GLY A 405 6.28 -51.64 26.04
N SER A 406 6.33 -51.20 27.30
CA SER A 406 6.91 -51.98 28.42
C SER A 406 6.15 -53.30 28.66
N TYR A 407 4.82 -53.30 28.52
CA TYR A 407 4.03 -54.51 28.58
C TYR A 407 4.41 -55.50 27.45
N LEU A 408 4.67 -55.00 26.21
CA LEU A 408 5.15 -55.85 25.11
C LEU A 408 6.57 -56.34 25.32
N VAL A 409 7.43 -55.56 25.99
CA VAL A 409 8.79 -56.00 26.38
C VAL A 409 8.75 -57.09 27.41
N ILE A 410 7.90 -56.97 28.45
CA ILE A 410 7.72 -58.02 29.48
C ILE A 410 7.23 -59.36 28.86
N ASN A 411 6.38 -59.24 27.82
CA ASN A 411 5.91 -60.42 27.07
C ASN A 411 6.91 -60.92 26.01
N HIS A 412 8.14 -60.42 26.00
CA HIS A 412 9.20 -60.78 25.05
C HIS A 412 8.85 -60.61 23.56
N THR A 413 7.92 -59.73 23.23
CA THR A 413 7.55 -59.39 21.84
C THR A 413 8.35 -58.23 21.27
N LEU A 414 8.96 -57.42 22.13
CA LEU A 414 9.86 -56.31 21.80
C LEU A 414 11.09 -56.36 22.69
N SER A 415 12.26 -55.85 22.20
CA SER A 415 13.42 -55.56 23.06
C SER A 415 13.30 -54.18 23.71
N ILE A 416 14.10 -53.94 24.76
CA ILE A 416 14.17 -52.63 25.42
C ILE A 416 14.67 -51.57 24.42
N GLY A 417 15.71 -51.91 23.64
CA GLY A 417 16.27 -51.00 22.63
C GLY A 417 15.28 -50.70 21.50
N GLN A 418 14.49 -51.69 21.07
CA GLN A 418 13.43 -51.48 20.08
C GLN A 418 12.36 -50.50 20.60
N LEU A 419 11.98 -50.59 21.88
CA LEU A 419 11.04 -49.67 22.51
C LEU A 419 11.58 -48.23 22.53
N LEU A 420 12.86 -48.07 22.90
CA LEU A 420 13.49 -46.73 22.91
C LEU A 420 13.64 -46.13 21.50
N ALA A 421 14.01 -46.97 20.52
CA ALA A 421 14.06 -46.56 19.12
C ALA A 421 12.68 -46.17 18.60
N TYR A 422 11.64 -46.96 18.92
CA TYR A 422 10.26 -46.64 18.58
C TYR A 422 9.83 -45.26 19.14
N HIS A 423 10.17 -45.00 20.41
CA HIS A 423 9.85 -43.73 21.06
C HIS A 423 10.51 -42.53 20.35
N GLY A 424 11.79 -42.65 19.97
CA GLY A 424 12.48 -41.62 19.19
C GLY A 424 11.83 -41.37 17.83
N MET A 425 11.44 -42.46 17.14
CA MET A 425 10.78 -42.36 15.81
C MET A 425 9.36 -41.78 15.90
N SER A 426 8.61 -42.10 16.96
CA SER A 426 7.30 -41.50 17.22
C SER A 426 7.39 -39.99 17.45
N GLY A 427 8.48 -39.51 18.07
CA GLY A 427 8.79 -38.09 18.25
C GLY A 427 9.02 -37.37 16.90
N ASN A 428 9.78 -37.98 15.98
CA ASN A 428 10.00 -37.45 14.64
C ASN A 428 8.67 -37.31 13.86
N PHE A 429 7.82 -38.34 13.94
CA PHE A 429 6.52 -38.32 13.26
C PHE A 429 5.58 -37.25 13.82
N LEU A 430 5.50 -37.12 15.14
CA LEU A 430 4.72 -36.07 15.81
C LEU A 430 5.25 -34.66 15.48
N GLY A 431 6.58 -34.48 15.42
CA GLY A 431 7.22 -33.23 15.02
C GLY A 431 6.77 -32.78 13.63
N PHE A 432 6.81 -33.67 12.64
CA PHE A 432 6.31 -33.41 11.30
C PHE A 432 4.82 -32.97 11.28
N LEU A 433 3.97 -33.67 12.05
CA LEU A 433 2.55 -33.32 12.11
C LEU A 433 2.34 -31.89 12.68
N SER A 434 3.08 -31.54 13.72
CA SER A 434 3.03 -30.20 14.34
C SER A 434 3.52 -29.13 13.38
N SER A 435 4.61 -29.36 12.67
CA SER A 435 5.13 -28.46 11.63
C SER A 435 4.15 -28.29 10.47
N ALA A 436 3.52 -29.37 10.02
CA ALA A 436 2.53 -29.32 8.94
C ALA A 436 1.28 -28.50 9.32
N ILE A 437 0.84 -28.56 10.59
CA ILE A 437 -0.27 -27.72 11.08
C ILE A 437 0.15 -26.26 11.14
N GLY A 438 1.35 -25.95 11.67
CA GLY A 438 1.90 -24.59 11.73
C GLY A 438 1.99 -23.95 10.36
N LEU A 439 2.41 -24.73 9.36
CA LEU A 439 2.50 -24.25 7.97
C LEU A 439 1.16 -23.80 7.38
N VAL A 440 0.05 -24.39 7.77
CA VAL A 440 -1.28 -23.96 7.26
C VAL A 440 -1.58 -22.52 7.64
N ASP A 441 -1.16 -22.08 8.82
CA ASP A 441 -1.33 -20.69 9.27
C ASP A 441 -0.42 -19.73 8.50
N GLU A 442 0.83 -20.13 8.29
CA GLU A 442 1.79 -19.34 7.50
C GLU A 442 1.38 -19.23 6.04
N LEU A 443 0.85 -20.30 5.43
CA LEU A 443 0.32 -20.28 4.07
C LEU A 443 -0.81 -19.26 3.89
N ILE A 444 -1.71 -19.13 4.87
CA ILE A 444 -2.80 -18.16 4.81
C ILE A 444 -2.28 -16.73 4.92
N THR A 445 -1.33 -16.51 5.85
CA THR A 445 -0.68 -15.20 5.99
C THR A 445 0.05 -14.82 4.71
N ALA A 446 0.80 -15.74 4.15
CA ALA A 446 1.52 -15.51 2.90
C ALA A 446 0.58 -15.29 1.70
N GLN A 447 -0.56 -15.96 1.61
CA GLN A 447 -1.54 -15.68 0.56
C GLN A 447 -1.99 -14.23 0.58
N VAL A 448 -2.27 -13.66 1.74
CA VAL A 448 -2.66 -12.25 1.88
C VAL A 448 -1.51 -11.33 1.48
N VAL A 449 -0.29 -11.62 1.92
CA VAL A 449 0.91 -10.84 1.59
C VAL A 449 1.22 -10.92 0.10
N ILE A 450 1.18 -12.11 -0.50
CA ILE A 450 1.38 -12.31 -1.94
C ILE A 450 0.33 -11.54 -2.75
N GLN A 451 -0.93 -11.53 -2.31
CA GLN A 451 -1.97 -10.74 -2.96
C GLN A 451 -1.65 -9.25 -2.95
N ARG A 452 -1.24 -8.70 -1.80
CA ARG A 452 -0.86 -7.29 -1.66
C ARG A 452 0.33 -6.90 -2.54
N LEU A 453 1.34 -7.75 -2.63
CA LEU A 453 2.51 -7.50 -3.49
C LEU A 453 2.15 -7.64 -4.98
N THR A 454 1.35 -8.65 -5.34
CA THR A 454 0.92 -8.88 -6.72
C THR A 454 0.04 -7.74 -7.23
N GLU A 455 -0.76 -7.10 -6.39
CA GLU A 455 -1.52 -5.90 -6.76
C GLU A 455 -0.63 -4.79 -7.32
N VAL A 456 0.57 -4.59 -6.77
CA VAL A 456 1.53 -3.59 -7.24
C VAL A 456 2.33 -4.10 -8.44
N ILE A 457 2.80 -5.34 -8.38
CA ILE A 457 3.64 -5.92 -9.43
C ILE A 457 2.86 -6.13 -10.74
N ASP A 458 1.57 -6.50 -10.63
CA ASP A 458 0.68 -6.72 -11.76
C ASP A 458 -0.10 -5.45 -12.16
N ALA A 459 -0.01 -4.34 -11.39
CA ALA A 459 -0.60 -3.07 -11.75
C ALA A 459 -0.02 -2.56 -13.08
N THR A 460 -0.88 -1.96 -13.89
CA THR A 460 -0.48 -1.43 -15.19
C THR A 460 0.42 -0.21 -15.00
N PRO A 461 1.69 -0.24 -15.43
CA PRO A 461 2.55 0.93 -15.40
C PRO A 461 1.96 2.06 -16.25
N GLU A 462 2.22 3.31 -15.87
CA GLU A 462 1.74 4.47 -16.64
C GLU A 462 2.32 4.52 -18.06
N ASP A 463 3.53 4.00 -18.25
CA ASP A 463 4.29 3.92 -19.51
C ASP A 463 4.06 2.62 -20.30
N ALA A 464 3.13 1.77 -19.90
CA ALA A 464 2.93 0.43 -20.49
C ALA A 464 2.70 0.46 -22.02
N LYS A 465 2.16 1.55 -22.55
CA LYS A 465 1.89 1.75 -23.99
C LYS A 465 2.95 2.58 -24.70
N ASP A 466 3.96 3.09 -23.99
CA ASP A 466 4.91 4.07 -24.53
C ASP A 466 6.00 3.46 -25.41
N GLY A 467 6.31 2.18 -25.28
CA GLY A 467 7.40 1.54 -26.04
C GLY A 467 7.24 1.53 -27.57
N LYS A 468 6.09 1.99 -28.09
CA LYS A 468 5.81 2.14 -29.52
C LYS A 468 5.59 3.60 -29.96
N LYS A 469 5.60 4.55 -29.01
CA LYS A 469 5.32 5.95 -29.30
C LYS A 469 6.59 6.69 -29.67
N PRO A 470 6.54 7.59 -30.68
CA PRO A 470 7.71 8.32 -31.10
C PRO A 470 8.13 9.37 -30.08
N TRP A 471 9.39 9.68 -30.03
CA TRP A 471 9.92 10.88 -29.43
C TRP A 471 9.82 12.00 -30.47
N VAL A 472 9.19 13.12 -30.10
CA VAL A 472 8.93 14.26 -31.01
C VAL A 472 9.31 15.54 -30.28
N GLU A 473 9.93 16.46 -30.99
CA GLU A 473 10.22 17.79 -30.47
C GLU A 473 8.96 18.67 -30.57
N ILE A 474 8.50 19.17 -29.40
CA ILE A 474 7.38 20.12 -29.30
C ILE A 474 7.95 21.54 -29.47
N SER A 475 7.54 22.25 -30.50
CA SER A 475 7.97 23.62 -30.69
C SER A 475 7.40 24.52 -29.59
N SER A 476 8.19 25.51 -29.14
CA SER A 476 7.79 26.48 -28.13
C SER A 476 6.66 27.44 -28.57
N HIS A 477 6.39 27.50 -29.88
CA HIS A 477 5.41 28.44 -30.47
C HIS A 477 4.06 27.77 -30.80
N VAL A 478 3.88 26.50 -30.48
CA VAL A 478 2.61 25.81 -30.79
C VAL A 478 1.58 26.00 -29.70
N ASP A 479 0.33 26.14 -30.13
CA ASP A 479 -0.80 26.25 -29.21
C ASP A 479 -1.04 24.94 -28.49
N ILE A 480 -1.48 25.04 -27.22
CA ILE A 480 -1.99 23.90 -26.45
C ILE A 480 -3.51 23.97 -26.52
N ILE A 481 -4.12 22.96 -27.17
CA ILE A 481 -5.56 22.93 -27.41
C ILE A 481 -6.17 21.79 -26.58
N CYS A 482 -7.01 22.15 -25.62
CA CYS A 482 -7.81 21.26 -24.82
C CYS A 482 -9.22 21.18 -25.44
N THR A 483 -9.68 19.97 -25.81
CA THR A 483 -10.96 19.74 -26.47
C THR A 483 -11.81 18.77 -25.68
N GLN A 484 -12.97 19.23 -25.21
CA GLN A 484 -13.98 18.42 -24.51
C GLN A 484 -13.39 17.56 -23.38
N LEU A 485 -12.53 18.14 -22.56
CA LEU A 485 -11.90 17.43 -21.46
C LEU A 485 -12.92 17.06 -20.39
N ASN A 486 -12.97 15.80 -20.04
CA ASN A 486 -13.69 15.31 -18.88
C ASN A 486 -12.71 14.71 -17.86
N PHE A 487 -12.81 15.20 -16.65
CA PHE A 487 -11.94 14.72 -15.57
C PHE A 487 -12.63 14.78 -14.21
N HIS A 488 -12.47 13.72 -13.45
CA HIS A 488 -12.78 13.68 -12.03
C HIS A 488 -11.69 12.94 -11.27
N HIS A 489 -11.44 13.35 -10.05
CA HIS A 489 -10.66 12.53 -9.13
C HIS A 489 -11.47 11.30 -8.70
N ALA A 490 -10.78 10.19 -8.45
CA ALA A 490 -11.38 8.94 -8.05
C ALA A 490 -12.42 9.14 -6.91
N GLY A 491 -13.64 8.66 -7.12
CA GLY A 491 -14.74 8.73 -6.14
C GLY A 491 -15.31 10.13 -5.87
N ARG A 492 -14.95 11.16 -6.66
CA ARG A 492 -15.46 12.55 -6.50
C ARG A 492 -16.37 12.93 -7.67
N VAL A 493 -17.07 14.05 -7.50
CA VAL A 493 -17.84 14.69 -8.57
C VAL A 493 -16.93 15.13 -9.71
N ASP A 494 -17.49 15.28 -10.90
CA ASP A 494 -16.74 15.74 -12.06
C ASP A 494 -16.19 17.14 -11.81
N LEU A 495 -14.90 17.30 -12.09
CA LEU A 495 -14.18 18.56 -11.91
C LEU A 495 -14.14 19.37 -13.21
N LEU A 496 -13.93 18.70 -14.33
CA LEU A 496 -14.01 19.26 -15.67
C LEU A 496 -15.07 18.49 -16.45
N GLN A 497 -15.96 19.20 -17.16
CA GLN A 497 -17.02 18.63 -17.98
C GLN A 497 -17.03 19.32 -19.34
N GLU A 498 -16.77 18.57 -20.40
CA GLU A 498 -16.68 19.08 -21.79
C GLU A 498 -15.83 20.35 -21.92
N PHE A 499 -14.79 20.44 -21.07
CA PHE A 499 -13.97 21.61 -20.93
C PHE A 499 -13.12 21.84 -22.17
N CYS A 500 -13.18 23.06 -22.72
CA CYS A 500 -12.39 23.49 -23.87
C CYS A 500 -11.56 24.73 -23.51
N LEU A 501 -10.28 24.74 -23.91
CA LEU A 501 -9.37 25.87 -23.71
C LEU A 501 -8.30 25.85 -24.77
N THR A 502 -7.96 27.03 -25.31
CA THR A 502 -6.79 27.23 -26.16
C THR A 502 -5.79 28.13 -25.45
N ILE A 503 -4.56 27.65 -25.27
CA ILE A 503 -3.44 28.41 -24.73
C ILE A 503 -2.53 28.78 -25.89
N PRO A 504 -2.37 30.07 -26.19
CA PRO A 504 -1.54 30.52 -27.31
C PRO A 504 -0.07 30.13 -27.11
N GLY A 505 0.55 29.61 -28.14
CA GLY A 505 1.97 29.25 -28.15
C GLY A 505 2.90 30.47 -28.14
N GLY A 506 4.06 30.29 -27.48
CA GLY A 506 5.07 31.34 -27.40
C GLY A 506 4.69 32.55 -26.51
N GLN A 507 3.58 32.47 -25.79
CA GLN A 507 3.05 33.53 -24.94
C GLN A 507 3.01 33.13 -23.47
N ILE A 508 2.87 34.15 -22.62
CA ILE A 508 2.67 33.97 -21.18
C ILE A 508 1.18 33.95 -20.90
N THR A 509 0.63 32.81 -20.50
CA THR A 509 -0.80 32.67 -20.20
C THR A 509 -1.02 32.56 -18.68
N ALA A 510 -1.88 33.42 -18.13
CA ALA A 510 -2.32 33.31 -16.74
C ALA A 510 -3.62 32.50 -16.65
N LEU A 511 -3.62 31.43 -15.81
CA LEU A 511 -4.82 30.71 -15.42
C LEU A 511 -5.29 31.23 -14.05
N ILE A 512 -6.46 31.89 -14.05
CA ILE A 512 -7.03 32.52 -12.85
C ILE A 512 -8.37 31.87 -12.47
N GLY A 513 -8.86 32.15 -11.27
CA GLY A 513 -10.16 31.71 -10.80
C GLY A 513 -10.13 31.29 -9.32
N PRO A 514 -11.29 31.01 -8.69
CA PRO A 514 -11.38 30.64 -7.28
C PRO A 514 -10.55 29.42 -6.91
N SER A 515 -10.23 29.29 -5.63
CA SER A 515 -9.56 28.07 -5.13
C SER A 515 -10.45 26.85 -5.33
N GLY A 516 -9.87 25.74 -5.79
CA GLY A 516 -10.60 24.48 -6.02
C GLY A 516 -11.32 24.36 -7.36
N CYS A 517 -11.29 25.38 -8.24
CA CYS A 517 -11.96 25.33 -9.56
C CYS A 517 -11.28 24.43 -10.61
N GLY A 518 -10.11 23.82 -10.29
CA GLY A 518 -9.45 22.85 -11.16
C GLY A 518 -8.16 23.31 -11.85
N LYS A 519 -7.63 24.53 -11.59
CA LYS A 519 -6.40 25.05 -12.23
C LYS A 519 -5.19 24.12 -12.12
N SER A 520 -4.84 23.72 -10.91
CA SER A 520 -3.69 22.80 -10.65
C SER A 520 -3.94 21.42 -11.25
N THR A 521 -5.19 20.97 -11.29
CA THR A 521 -5.55 19.70 -11.95
C THR A 521 -5.38 19.80 -13.45
N LEU A 522 -5.81 20.92 -14.08
CA LEU A 522 -5.60 21.18 -15.49
C LEU A 522 -4.11 21.25 -15.83
N ALA A 523 -3.29 21.89 -14.98
CA ALA A 523 -1.84 21.92 -15.12
C ALA A 523 -1.23 20.50 -15.10
N LYS A 524 -1.66 19.65 -14.17
CA LYS A 524 -1.21 18.25 -14.09
C LYS A 524 -1.68 17.43 -15.30
N LEU A 525 -2.87 17.70 -15.84
CA LEU A 525 -3.36 17.06 -17.07
C LEU A 525 -2.50 17.48 -18.28
N ILE A 526 -2.22 18.79 -18.43
CA ILE A 526 -1.33 19.29 -19.48
C ILE A 526 0.09 18.70 -19.34
N ALA A 527 0.61 18.55 -18.13
CA ALA A 527 1.92 17.96 -17.90
C ALA A 527 1.94 16.42 -18.01
N GLY A 528 0.82 15.77 -18.33
CA GLY A 528 0.74 14.29 -18.44
C GLY A 528 0.93 13.55 -17.14
N LEU A 529 0.61 14.17 -15.99
CA LEU A 529 0.65 13.52 -14.66
C LEU A 529 -0.65 12.82 -14.30
N TYR A 530 -1.76 13.18 -14.97
CA TYR A 530 -3.05 12.51 -14.90
C TYR A 530 -3.52 12.09 -16.28
N SER A 531 -4.27 11.00 -16.33
CA SER A 531 -4.94 10.52 -17.52
C SER A 531 -6.36 11.08 -17.60
N LEU A 532 -6.78 11.55 -18.78
CA LEU A 532 -8.15 11.98 -19.05
C LEU A 532 -9.12 10.81 -19.04
N GLN A 533 -10.36 11.03 -18.57
CA GLN A 533 -11.46 10.10 -18.81
C GLN A 533 -11.95 10.16 -20.25
N SER A 534 -12.09 11.36 -20.81
CA SER A 534 -12.37 11.59 -22.22
C SER A 534 -11.92 12.98 -22.65
N GLY A 535 -11.95 13.25 -23.93
CA GLY A 535 -11.41 14.47 -24.53
C GLY A 535 -9.98 14.31 -25.02
N ASN A 536 -9.36 15.41 -25.45
CA ASN A 536 -8.01 15.42 -25.99
C ASN A 536 -7.25 16.70 -25.63
N ILE A 537 -5.95 16.55 -25.36
CA ILE A 537 -4.99 17.66 -25.27
C ILE A 537 -4.03 17.54 -26.44
N ARG A 538 -3.85 18.64 -27.20
CA ARG A 538 -2.99 18.67 -28.37
C ARG A 538 -1.94 19.77 -28.25
N TYR A 539 -0.71 19.46 -28.62
CA TYR A 539 0.42 20.37 -28.69
C TYR A 539 0.73 20.59 -30.17
N GLY A 540 0.17 21.69 -30.73
CA GLY A 540 0.22 21.92 -32.17
C GLY A 540 -0.40 20.79 -32.97
N LEU A 541 0.43 19.99 -33.66
CA LEU A 541 0.00 18.85 -34.48
C LEU A 541 -0.11 17.53 -33.70
N TYR A 542 0.45 17.45 -32.49
CA TYR A 542 0.60 16.20 -31.76
C TYR A 542 -0.45 16.06 -30.67
N ASN A 543 -1.17 14.94 -30.63
CA ASN A 543 -2.05 14.62 -29.52
C ASN A 543 -1.23 14.09 -28.33
N GLN A 544 -1.62 14.43 -27.12
CA GLN A 544 -0.98 13.92 -25.90
C GLN A 544 -0.90 12.39 -25.86
N HIS A 545 -1.95 11.70 -26.32
CA HIS A 545 -2.01 10.25 -26.34
C HIS A 545 -1.00 9.60 -27.28
N ASP A 546 -0.52 10.32 -28.27
CA ASP A 546 0.42 9.81 -29.28
C ASP A 546 1.88 9.98 -28.87
N LEU A 547 2.13 10.77 -27.82
CA LEU A 547 3.46 11.03 -27.26
C LEU A 547 3.78 10.05 -26.13
N SER A 548 5.07 9.66 -26.01
CA SER A 548 5.52 8.96 -24.81
C SER A 548 5.54 9.91 -23.60
N LEU A 549 5.32 9.39 -22.40
CA LEU A 549 5.35 10.20 -21.18
C LEU A 549 6.72 10.83 -20.95
N ASP A 550 7.79 10.14 -21.29
CA ASP A 550 9.16 10.67 -21.22
C ASP A 550 9.34 11.88 -22.15
N CYS A 551 8.88 11.76 -23.40
CA CYS A 551 8.90 12.84 -24.37
C CYS A 551 8.11 14.07 -23.86
N LEU A 552 6.91 13.85 -23.35
CA LEU A 552 6.03 14.90 -22.85
C LEU A 552 6.63 15.60 -21.61
N ARG A 553 7.06 14.82 -20.59
CA ARG A 553 7.55 15.35 -19.31
C ARG A 553 8.91 16.02 -19.39
N GLN A 554 9.73 15.69 -20.39
CA GLN A 554 10.97 16.44 -20.66
C GLN A 554 10.71 17.83 -21.27
N GLN A 555 9.58 17.99 -21.97
CA GLN A 555 9.27 19.22 -22.72
C GLN A 555 8.17 20.07 -22.08
N VAL A 556 7.30 19.47 -21.27
CA VAL A 556 6.25 20.15 -20.50
C VAL A 556 6.55 20.03 -19.01
N VAL A 557 7.23 21.03 -18.47
CA VAL A 557 7.72 20.99 -17.08
C VAL A 557 6.79 21.77 -16.16
N LEU A 558 6.35 21.12 -15.07
CA LEU A 558 5.51 21.70 -14.04
C LEU A 558 6.32 21.96 -12.77
N VAL A 559 6.29 23.21 -12.29
CA VAL A 559 6.75 23.57 -10.94
C VAL A 559 5.53 23.57 -10.01
N PRO A 560 5.44 22.63 -9.06
CA PRO A 560 4.30 22.54 -8.16
C PRO A 560 4.31 23.63 -7.09
N GLN A 561 3.17 23.87 -6.47
CA GLN A 561 2.98 24.82 -5.37
C GLN A 561 3.90 24.53 -4.18
N GLU A 562 4.01 23.24 -3.80
CA GLU A 562 4.91 22.76 -2.74
C GLU A 562 6.04 21.92 -3.36
N PRO A 563 7.23 22.51 -3.60
CA PRO A 563 8.33 21.77 -4.19
C PRO A 563 9.00 20.84 -3.17
N HIS A 564 9.36 19.65 -3.65
CA HIS A 564 10.04 18.63 -2.86
C HIS A 564 11.55 18.60 -3.14
N PHE A 565 12.34 18.46 -2.06
CA PHE A 565 13.79 18.25 -2.10
C PHE A 565 14.17 17.06 -1.24
N TRP A 566 15.12 16.27 -1.73
CA TRP A 566 15.67 15.13 -1.00
C TRP A 566 16.75 15.58 -0.02
N SER A 567 16.99 14.80 1.03
CA SER A 567 18.09 14.98 1.99
C SER A 567 19.44 14.68 1.34
N ARG A 568 19.84 15.55 0.40
CA ARG A 568 21.07 15.51 -0.38
C ARG A 568 21.60 16.92 -0.54
N SER A 569 22.83 17.08 -1.07
CA SER A 569 23.32 18.42 -1.38
C SER A 569 22.42 19.14 -2.40
N ILE A 570 22.48 20.46 -2.43
CA ILE A 570 21.80 21.27 -3.46
C ILE A 570 22.20 20.76 -4.85
N LEU A 571 23.50 20.57 -5.09
CA LEU A 571 24.05 20.05 -6.34
C LEU A 571 23.45 18.69 -6.70
N ASP A 572 23.41 17.75 -5.73
CA ASP A 572 22.89 16.42 -5.99
C ASP A 572 21.38 16.40 -6.21
N ASN A 573 20.62 17.34 -5.64
CA ASN A 573 19.20 17.51 -5.94
C ASN A 573 18.95 17.90 -7.42
N PHE A 574 19.84 18.67 -8.03
CA PHE A 574 19.78 18.96 -9.47
C PHE A 574 20.19 17.76 -10.30
N ARG A 575 21.31 17.12 -9.97
CA ARG A 575 21.86 15.94 -10.67
C ARG A 575 20.95 14.72 -10.57
N PHE A 576 20.19 14.62 -9.49
CA PHE A 576 19.20 13.54 -9.35
C PHE A 576 18.08 13.62 -10.41
N SER A 577 17.67 14.85 -10.76
CA SER A 577 16.69 15.07 -11.84
C SER A 577 17.34 15.03 -13.23
N TYR A 578 18.57 15.53 -13.34
CA TYR A 578 19.31 15.68 -14.59
C TYR A 578 20.78 15.22 -14.42
N PRO A 579 21.05 13.91 -14.56
CA PRO A 579 22.39 13.35 -14.22
C PRO A 579 23.56 13.95 -15.01
N ASN A 580 23.32 14.38 -16.24
CA ASN A 580 24.35 14.90 -17.17
C ASN A 580 24.50 16.43 -17.13
N VAL A 581 23.82 17.15 -16.22
CA VAL A 581 23.90 18.59 -16.16
C VAL A 581 25.26 19.04 -15.60
N THR A 582 25.85 20.04 -16.25
CA THR A 582 27.12 20.61 -15.76
C THR A 582 26.89 21.55 -14.58
N PHE A 583 27.94 21.77 -13.79
CA PHE A 583 27.84 22.68 -12.65
C PHE A 583 27.55 24.11 -13.08
N GLU A 584 28.12 24.55 -14.21
CA GLU A 584 27.94 25.88 -14.78
C GLU A 584 26.47 26.13 -15.14
N CYS A 585 25.79 25.14 -15.75
CA CYS A 585 24.37 25.24 -16.08
C CYS A 585 23.51 25.38 -14.80
N ILE A 586 23.86 24.65 -13.75
CA ILE A 586 23.16 24.76 -12.45
C ILE A 586 23.31 26.16 -11.88
N VAL A 587 24.56 26.68 -11.85
CA VAL A 587 24.84 28.02 -11.34
C VAL A 587 24.11 29.09 -12.17
N GLN A 588 24.08 28.97 -13.50
CA GLN A 588 23.36 29.91 -14.38
C GLN A 588 21.86 29.89 -14.10
N ALA A 589 21.25 28.71 -13.99
CA ALA A 589 19.84 28.59 -13.64
C ALA A 589 19.54 29.18 -12.25
N CYS A 590 20.39 28.96 -11.27
CA CYS A 590 20.27 29.52 -9.93
C CYS A 590 20.41 31.06 -9.93
N LYS A 591 21.32 31.61 -10.72
CA LYS A 591 21.49 33.08 -10.87
C LYS A 591 20.25 33.70 -11.49
N MET A 592 19.67 33.05 -12.48
CA MET A 592 18.48 33.55 -13.19
C MET A 592 17.27 33.76 -12.27
N VAL A 593 17.18 32.99 -11.21
CA VAL A 593 16.07 33.09 -10.25
C VAL A 593 16.51 33.69 -8.90
N GLY A 594 17.71 34.28 -8.83
CA GLY A 594 18.25 34.85 -7.59
C GLY A 594 18.54 33.83 -6.48
N ALA A 595 18.69 32.54 -6.83
CA ALA A 595 18.99 31.50 -5.85
C ALA A 595 20.48 31.45 -5.48
N ASP A 596 21.39 31.82 -6.40
CA ASP A 596 22.83 31.82 -6.21
C ASP A 596 23.26 32.76 -5.06
N GLU A 597 22.53 33.86 -4.85
CA GLU A 597 22.78 34.82 -3.79
C GLU A 597 22.75 34.17 -2.39
N PHE A 598 21.65 33.48 -2.08
CA PHE A 598 21.54 32.82 -0.77
C PHE A 598 22.41 31.55 -0.67
N ILE A 599 22.57 30.82 -1.80
CA ILE A 599 23.44 29.63 -1.83
C ILE A 599 24.89 30.01 -1.50
N SER A 600 25.36 31.14 -2.05
CA SER A 600 26.71 31.63 -1.80
C SER A 600 26.98 32.00 -0.34
N GLN A 601 25.93 32.29 0.43
CA GLN A 601 25.99 32.60 1.86
C GLN A 601 25.95 31.35 2.75
N LEU A 602 25.59 30.18 2.21
CA LEU A 602 25.58 28.93 2.96
C LEU A 602 27.05 28.46 3.19
N PRO A 603 27.35 27.80 4.33
CA PRO A 603 28.71 27.36 4.66
C PRO A 603 29.36 26.51 3.56
N ASP A 604 28.60 25.52 3.05
CA ASP A 604 29.06 24.57 2.03
C ASP A 604 28.55 24.90 0.63
N LYS A 605 27.95 26.10 0.43
CA LYS A 605 27.40 26.58 -0.85
C LYS A 605 26.55 25.51 -1.52
N TYR A 606 26.85 25.13 -2.77
CA TYR A 606 26.10 24.11 -3.53
C TYR A 606 26.26 22.68 -2.94
N GLN A 607 27.23 22.44 -2.09
CA GLN A 607 27.41 21.16 -1.37
C GLN A 607 26.59 21.09 -0.07
N THR A 608 25.93 22.18 0.32
CA THR A 608 25.07 22.18 1.51
C THR A 608 23.99 21.12 1.40
N VAL A 609 23.97 20.19 2.37
CA VAL A 609 22.97 19.12 2.45
C VAL A 609 21.66 19.70 2.95
N LEU A 610 20.61 19.46 2.20
CA LEU A 610 19.25 19.85 2.56
C LEU A 610 18.71 18.87 3.60
N GLY A 611 18.04 19.40 4.63
CA GLY A 611 17.31 18.57 5.60
C GLY A 611 16.14 17.85 4.96
N GLU A 612 15.47 17.01 5.74
CA GLU A 612 14.29 16.27 5.28
C GLU A 612 13.26 17.24 4.69
N PHE A 613 12.80 17.01 3.44
CA PHE A 613 11.95 17.92 2.66
C PHE A 613 12.49 19.36 2.51
N GLY A 614 13.82 19.55 2.60
CA GLY A 614 14.44 20.87 2.56
C GLY A 614 14.15 21.71 3.82
N ALA A 615 14.04 21.07 4.99
CA ALA A 615 13.64 21.74 6.24
C ALA A 615 14.51 22.94 6.64
N ASN A 616 15.77 22.98 6.20
CA ASN A 616 16.70 24.07 6.46
C ASN A 616 16.62 25.23 5.46
N LEU A 617 15.63 25.24 4.55
CA LEU A 617 15.40 26.31 3.60
C LEU A 617 14.08 27.03 3.91
N SER A 618 14.03 28.36 3.69
CA SER A 618 12.77 29.09 3.70
C SER A 618 11.86 28.71 2.53
N GLY A 619 10.56 28.98 2.63
CA GLY A 619 9.61 28.72 1.55
C GLY A 619 10.03 29.37 0.23
N GLY A 620 10.45 30.63 0.25
CA GLY A 620 10.93 31.35 -0.93
C GLY A 620 12.21 30.77 -1.52
N GLN A 621 13.16 30.33 -0.68
CA GLN A 621 14.37 29.66 -1.14
C GLN A 621 14.05 28.33 -1.84
N LYS A 622 13.11 27.53 -1.28
CA LYS A 622 12.63 26.31 -1.94
C LYS A 622 12.00 26.60 -3.29
N GLN A 623 11.15 27.63 -3.38
CA GLN A 623 10.52 28.00 -4.64
C GLN A 623 11.52 28.45 -5.69
N ARG A 624 12.51 29.30 -5.34
CA ARG A 624 13.59 29.69 -6.28
C ARG A 624 14.38 28.47 -6.77
N LEU A 625 14.78 27.56 -5.89
CA LEU A 625 15.47 26.32 -6.28
C LEU A 625 14.62 25.43 -7.19
N ALA A 626 13.30 25.34 -6.95
CA ALA A 626 12.41 24.55 -7.78
C ALA A 626 12.26 25.13 -9.19
N ILE A 627 12.14 26.45 -9.30
CA ILE A 627 12.10 27.15 -10.59
C ILE A 627 13.46 26.97 -11.31
N ALA A 628 14.61 27.14 -10.60
CA ALA A 628 15.93 26.88 -11.17
C ALA A 628 16.04 25.48 -11.75
N ARG A 629 15.57 24.45 -10.99
CA ARG A 629 15.58 23.06 -11.44
C ARG A 629 14.71 22.85 -12.68
N ALA A 630 13.58 23.53 -12.78
CA ALA A 630 12.65 23.40 -13.91
C ALA A 630 13.17 24.04 -15.21
N ILE A 631 13.93 25.13 -15.12
CA ILE A 631 14.45 25.85 -16.28
C ILE A 631 15.80 25.35 -16.79
N ILE A 632 16.45 24.45 -16.07
CA ILE A 632 17.81 23.98 -16.39
C ILE A 632 17.89 23.29 -17.76
N THR A 633 16.81 22.65 -18.20
CA THR A 633 16.68 22.03 -19.52
C THR A 633 16.08 22.96 -20.56
N ASP A 634 15.73 24.18 -20.17
CA ASP A 634 15.10 25.20 -20.99
C ASP A 634 13.88 24.70 -21.80
N PRO A 635 12.87 24.09 -21.12
CA PRO A 635 11.78 23.37 -21.78
C PRO A 635 10.91 24.30 -22.65
N PRO A 636 10.34 23.83 -23.77
CA PRO A 636 9.45 24.65 -24.61
C PRO A 636 8.19 25.11 -23.85
N ILE A 637 7.66 24.31 -22.93
CA ILE A 637 6.48 24.62 -22.14
C ILE A 637 6.81 24.56 -20.65
N LEU A 638 6.61 25.65 -19.91
CA LEU A 638 6.79 25.74 -18.47
C LEU A 638 5.48 26.11 -17.79
N ILE A 639 5.12 25.39 -16.74
CA ILE A 639 3.93 25.64 -15.93
C ILE A 639 4.38 25.97 -14.50
N LEU A 640 3.98 27.13 -13.99
CA LEU A 640 4.24 27.57 -12.62
C LEU A 640 2.93 27.57 -11.83
N ASP A 641 2.76 26.59 -10.94
CA ASP A 641 1.55 26.46 -10.13
C ASP A 641 1.79 27.08 -8.75
N GLU A 642 1.38 28.36 -8.60
CA GLU A 642 1.56 29.19 -7.39
C GLU A 642 2.99 29.15 -6.82
N SER A 643 3.97 28.84 -7.66
CA SER A 643 5.34 28.52 -7.27
C SER A 643 6.20 29.73 -6.89
N THR A 644 5.62 30.94 -6.87
CA THR A 644 6.22 32.17 -6.35
C THR A 644 5.52 32.71 -5.10
N GLY A 645 4.50 32.03 -4.62
CA GLY A 645 3.63 32.51 -3.53
C GLY A 645 4.31 32.69 -2.17
N ALA A 646 5.44 32.03 -1.91
CA ALA A 646 6.23 32.19 -0.67
C ALA A 646 7.34 33.25 -0.79
N LEU A 647 7.47 33.92 -1.95
CA LEU A 647 8.39 35.04 -2.13
C LEU A 647 7.76 36.33 -1.62
N ASP A 648 8.60 37.21 -1.10
CA ASP A 648 8.20 38.60 -0.86
C ASP A 648 7.93 39.32 -2.18
N PRO A 649 7.11 40.39 -2.22
CA PRO A 649 6.69 41.01 -3.46
C PRO A 649 7.84 41.53 -4.34
N MET A 650 8.92 42.04 -3.75
CA MET A 650 10.08 42.54 -4.51
C MET A 650 10.85 41.39 -5.15
N SER A 651 11.13 40.36 -4.39
CA SER A 651 11.81 39.13 -4.87
C SER A 651 10.95 38.42 -5.95
N GLU A 652 9.63 38.36 -5.77
CA GLU A 652 8.71 37.78 -6.77
C GLU A 652 8.80 38.52 -8.09
N MET A 653 8.73 39.87 -8.04
CA MET A 653 8.84 40.69 -9.23
C MET A 653 10.16 40.45 -9.95
N GLN A 654 11.29 40.50 -9.23
CA GLN A 654 12.62 40.33 -9.81
C GLN A 654 12.77 38.95 -10.46
N VAL A 655 12.39 37.89 -9.77
CA VAL A 655 12.46 36.50 -10.28
C VAL A 655 11.61 36.32 -11.52
N LEU A 656 10.36 36.83 -11.49
CA LEU A 656 9.47 36.73 -12.65
C LEU A 656 9.96 37.55 -13.84
N ASP A 657 10.42 38.78 -13.64
CA ASP A 657 10.90 39.64 -14.72
C ASP A 657 12.12 39.02 -15.42
N GLN A 658 13.07 38.47 -14.66
CA GLN A 658 14.23 37.77 -15.22
C GLN A 658 13.82 36.47 -15.94
N LEU A 659 12.98 35.64 -15.32
CA LEU A 659 12.49 34.41 -15.89
C LEU A 659 11.71 34.61 -17.18
N LEU A 660 10.73 35.53 -17.18
CA LEU A 660 9.87 35.79 -18.34
C LEU A 660 10.63 36.49 -19.48
N CYS A 661 11.65 37.29 -19.16
CA CYS A 661 12.57 37.84 -20.16
C CYS A 661 13.37 36.74 -20.87
N HIS A 662 13.90 35.74 -20.09
CA HIS A 662 14.61 34.59 -20.66
C HIS A 662 13.69 33.71 -21.50
N ARG A 663 12.42 33.63 -21.11
CA ARG A 663 11.43 32.76 -21.78
C ARG A 663 10.63 33.46 -22.89
N ARG A 664 11.05 34.62 -23.37
CA ARG A 664 10.39 35.30 -24.51
C ARG A 664 10.30 34.36 -25.72
N GLY A 665 9.08 34.24 -26.28
CA GLY A 665 8.82 33.33 -27.38
C GLY A 665 8.64 31.85 -26.98
N LYS A 666 8.60 31.53 -25.69
CA LYS A 666 8.30 30.19 -25.18
C LYS A 666 7.02 30.19 -24.38
N THR A 667 6.25 29.12 -24.49
CA THR A 667 4.98 28.99 -23.77
C THR A 667 5.21 28.89 -22.27
N THR A 668 4.60 29.83 -21.52
CA THR A 668 4.68 29.82 -20.06
C THR A 668 3.29 29.98 -19.47
N ILE A 669 2.87 29.05 -18.62
CA ILE A 669 1.58 29.04 -17.95
C ILE A 669 1.79 29.45 -16.50
N LEU A 670 1.15 30.51 -16.05
CA LEU A 670 1.19 31.03 -14.68
C LEU A 670 -0.14 30.76 -14.00
N ILE A 671 -0.15 30.01 -12.91
CA ILE A 671 -1.32 29.89 -12.03
C ILE A 671 -1.04 30.77 -10.82
N SER A 672 -1.84 31.82 -10.64
CA SER A 672 -1.67 32.76 -9.53
C SER A 672 -2.99 33.45 -9.18
N HIS A 673 -3.09 33.90 -7.94
CA HIS A 673 -4.14 34.79 -7.45
C HIS A 673 -3.66 36.24 -7.25
N ARG A 674 -2.36 36.49 -7.54
CA ARG A 674 -1.75 37.83 -7.33
C ARG A 674 -1.84 38.70 -8.59
N PRO A 675 -2.44 39.91 -8.51
CA PRO A 675 -2.54 40.81 -9.65
C PRO A 675 -1.19 41.17 -10.28
N SER A 676 -0.13 41.30 -9.45
CA SER A 676 1.24 41.56 -9.88
C SER A 676 1.80 40.49 -10.83
N VAL A 677 1.43 39.26 -10.64
CA VAL A 677 1.83 38.10 -11.47
C VAL A 677 0.98 38.05 -12.73
N ILE A 678 -0.34 38.19 -12.57
CA ILE A 678 -1.34 38.11 -13.66
C ILE A 678 -1.11 39.24 -14.68
N GLY A 679 -0.77 40.45 -14.22
CA GLY A 679 -0.50 41.62 -15.08
C GLY A 679 0.72 41.48 -16.01
N ARG A 680 1.55 40.43 -15.83
CA ARG A 680 2.68 40.09 -16.71
C ARG A 680 2.33 39.14 -17.84
N SER A 681 1.09 38.63 -17.87
CA SER A 681 0.65 37.69 -18.90
C SER A 681 0.23 38.41 -20.18
N ASP A 682 0.44 37.75 -21.31
CA ASP A 682 -0.05 38.18 -22.63
C ASP A 682 -1.50 37.71 -22.83
N TRP A 683 -1.89 36.61 -22.21
CA TRP A 683 -3.20 35.99 -22.30
C TRP A 683 -3.71 35.55 -20.92
N ILE A 684 -4.99 35.68 -20.69
CA ILE A 684 -5.64 35.26 -19.42
C ILE A 684 -6.78 34.31 -19.74
N ALA A 685 -6.90 33.24 -18.96
CA ALA A 685 -8.06 32.36 -18.97
C ALA A 685 -8.59 32.18 -17.55
N MET A 686 -9.87 32.46 -17.33
CA MET A 686 -10.54 32.31 -16.04
C MET A 686 -11.37 31.05 -15.98
N LEU A 687 -11.09 30.24 -14.98
CA LEU A 687 -11.83 29.02 -14.67
C LEU A 687 -12.71 29.24 -13.45
N GLU A 688 -13.96 28.75 -13.52
CA GLU A 688 -14.87 28.72 -12.40
C GLU A 688 -15.75 27.45 -12.47
N ASN A 689 -15.87 26.71 -11.37
CA ASN A 689 -16.65 25.47 -11.28
C ASN A 689 -16.35 24.48 -12.41
N GLY A 690 -15.08 24.35 -12.82
CA GLY A 690 -14.67 23.42 -13.87
C GLY A 690 -14.96 23.89 -15.32
N ASN A 691 -15.44 25.12 -15.51
CA ASN A 691 -15.74 25.70 -16.81
C ASN A 691 -14.82 26.89 -17.12
N LEU A 692 -14.57 27.11 -18.40
CA LEU A 692 -13.93 28.34 -18.88
C LEU A 692 -14.98 29.46 -18.95
N ILE A 693 -14.79 30.53 -18.18
CA ILE A 693 -15.73 31.64 -18.11
C ILE A 693 -15.37 32.71 -19.15
N ILE A 694 -14.10 33.08 -19.20
CA ILE A 694 -13.59 34.12 -20.07
C ILE A 694 -12.13 33.86 -20.43
N GLN A 695 -11.73 34.23 -21.62
CA GLN A 695 -10.33 34.25 -22.04
C GLN A 695 -10.08 35.42 -22.98
N GLY A 696 -8.86 35.96 -22.97
CA GLY A 696 -8.47 37.08 -23.82
C GLY A 696 -7.21 37.78 -23.33
N THR A 697 -6.83 38.85 -24.01
CA THR A 697 -5.71 39.68 -23.56
C THR A 697 -6.10 40.49 -22.31
N PRO A 698 -5.15 40.86 -21.42
CA PRO A 698 -5.43 41.67 -20.24
C PRO A 698 -6.14 42.99 -20.58
N LYS A 699 -5.86 43.60 -21.76
CA LYS A 699 -6.50 44.82 -22.23
C LYS A 699 -7.97 44.61 -22.57
N GLU A 700 -8.28 43.56 -23.32
CA GLU A 700 -9.67 43.23 -23.69
C GLU A 700 -10.51 42.91 -22.46
N LEU A 701 -9.95 42.13 -21.52
CA LEU A 701 -10.64 41.73 -20.30
C LEU A 701 -10.82 42.89 -19.31
N GLY A 702 -9.92 43.87 -19.31
CA GLY A 702 -10.04 45.07 -18.47
C GLY A 702 -11.24 45.95 -18.78
N TYR A 703 -11.83 45.83 -19.98
CA TYR A 703 -13.03 46.54 -20.38
C TYR A 703 -14.33 45.76 -20.19
N GLN A 704 -14.26 44.50 -19.85
CA GLN A 704 -15.42 43.61 -19.62
C GLN A 704 -15.76 43.57 -18.13
N ALA A 705 -17.04 43.78 -17.80
CA ALA A 705 -17.48 43.65 -16.42
C ALA A 705 -17.55 42.17 -16.00
N GLY A 706 -16.97 41.81 -14.84
CA GLY A 706 -17.02 40.47 -14.32
C GLY A 706 -16.04 40.23 -13.15
N HIS A 707 -16.17 39.08 -12.49
CA HIS A 707 -15.31 38.71 -11.34
C HIS A 707 -13.81 38.58 -11.67
N HIS A 708 -13.44 38.49 -12.94
CA HIS A 708 -12.02 38.48 -13.35
C HIS A 708 -11.31 39.80 -13.02
N LEU A 709 -12.05 40.91 -12.88
CA LEU A 709 -11.48 42.23 -12.51
C LEU A 709 -10.90 42.20 -11.10
N ASP A 710 -11.45 41.41 -10.19
CA ASP A 710 -10.93 41.25 -8.83
C ASP A 710 -9.50 40.66 -8.86
N PHE A 711 -9.23 39.75 -9.80
CA PHE A 711 -7.91 39.15 -10.01
C PHE A 711 -6.95 40.10 -10.76
N LEU A 712 -7.47 41.03 -11.57
CA LEU A 712 -6.65 42.03 -12.28
C LEU A 712 -6.29 43.23 -11.40
N GLY A 713 -6.92 43.38 -10.23
CA GLY A 713 -6.73 44.55 -9.36
C GLY A 713 -7.30 45.84 -9.97
N VAL A 714 -8.20 45.72 -10.95
CA VAL A 714 -8.90 46.85 -11.56
C VAL A 714 -10.19 47.09 -10.79
N VAL A 715 -10.31 48.25 -10.16
CA VAL A 715 -11.58 48.64 -9.53
C VAL A 715 -12.60 48.82 -10.64
N ALA A 716 -13.67 48.00 -10.63
CA ALA A 716 -14.76 48.15 -11.60
C ALA A 716 -15.27 49.59 -11.62
N PRO A 717 -15.45 50.22 -12.78
CA PRO A 717 -16.05 51.55 -12.82
C PRO A 717 -17.44 51.44 -12.19
N SER A 718 -17.65 52.16 -11.09
CA SER A 718 -18.96 52.20 -10.40
C SER A 718 -19.99 52.73 -11.37
N THR A 719 -21.02 51.92 -11.67
CA THR A 719 -22.17 52.31 -12.52
C THR A 719 -23.06 53.39 -11.88
N ASN A 720 -22.68 53.94 -10.75
CA ASN A 720 -23.36 55.07 -10.10
C ASN A 720 -22.38 56.25 -9.97
N GLY A 721 -22.56 57.27 -10.80
CA GLY A 721 -21.83 58.51 -10.77
C GLY A 721 -21.90 59.25 -9.43
N LYS A 722 -21.07 58.83 -8.47
CA LYS A 722 -20.68 59.65 -7.33
C LYS A 722 -19.19 59.44 -7.09
N THR A 723 -18.41 60.44 -7.44
CA THR A 723 -17.01 60.61 -7.10
C THR A 723 -16.82 60.46 -5.61
N HIS A 724 -16.29 59.31 -5.16
CA HIS A 724 -15.76 59.22 -3.79
C HIS A 724 -14.27 59.54 -3.84
N GLN A 725 -13.93 60.70 -3.23
CA GLN A 725 -12.58 61.13 -2.93
C GLN A 725 -11.86 60.01 -2.12
N LEU A 726 -10.64 59.76 -2.51
CA LEU A 726 -9.67 58.96 -1.72
C LEU A 726 -9.56 59.55 -0.31
N VAL A 727 -10.12 58.85 0.68
CA VAL A 727 -9.84 59.10 2.09
C VAL A 727 -8.63 58.26 2.44
N THR A 728 -7.47 58.87 2.38
CA THR A 728 -6.27 58.37 3.09
C THR A 728 -6.49 58.54 4.57
N THR A 729 -6.93 57.50 5.24
CA THR A 729 -6.90 57.40 6.72
C THR A 729 -5.48 57.12 7.14
N ALA A 730 -4.72 58.16 7.44
CA ALA A 730 -3.55 58.10 8.27
C ALA A 730 -3.97 57.68 9.69
N ILE A 731 -3.43 56.61 10.21
CA ILE A 731 -3.59 56.18 11.60
C ILE A 731 -2.81 57.17 12.47
N PRO A 732 -3.44 57.86 13.43
CA PRO A 732 -2.69 58.72 14.34
C PRO A 732 -2.00 57.89 15.38
N VAL A 733 -0.71 58.07 15.49
CA VAL A 733 0.10 57.62 16.65
C VAL A 733 -0.35 58.41 17.89
N GLY A 734 -1.11 57.78 18.76
CA GLY A 734 -1.47 58.32 20.04
C GLY A 734 -0.35 58.15 21.05
N ASN A 735 0.20 59.28 21.48
CA ASN A 735 1.19 59.39 22.54
C ASN A 735 0.51 59.27 23.92
N GLY A 736 1.19 58.63 24.83
CA GLY A 736 1.01 58.34 26.20
C GLY A 736 0.11 59.18 27.11
N GLY A 737 -0.32 58.51 28.18
CA GLY A 737 -0.96 59.14 29.33
C GLY A 737 -1.24 58.12 30.45
N LYS A 738 -0.46 58.17 31.47
CA LYS A 738 -0.57 57.49 32.79
C LYS A 738 -1.96 57.72 33.46
N HIS A 739 -2.49 56.76 34.17
CA HIS A 739 -2.72 56.74 35.65
C HIS A 739 -3.83 55.76 36.05
N HIS A 740 -3.49 55.00 37.12
CA HIS A 740 -4.29 54.58 38.30
C HIS A 740 -5.66 53.91 38.05
N ASP A 741 -5.90 52.69 38.44
CA ASP A 741 -5.95 51.99 39.77
C ASP A 741 -5.93 50.47 39.57
#